data_0f5bc144af441c79f51c70de527e830c
#
_entry.id   0f5bc144af441c79f51c70de527e830c
#
_cell.length_a   1.000
_cell.length_b   1.000
_cell.length_c   1.000
_cell.angle_alpha   90.00
_cell.angle_beta   90.00
_cell.angle_gamma   90.00
#
_symmetry.space_group_name_H-M   'P 1'
#
loop_
_entity.id
_entity.type
_entity.pdbx_description
1 polymer ?
#
loop_
_entity_poly.entity_id
_entity_poly.type
_entity_poly.pdbx_seq_one_letter_code
_entity_poly.pdbx_strand_id
1 'polypeptide(L)'
;VYQTNEIKNISILGSSGSGKTTLAEAMLYEGGVIKRRGSVEAGNTVSDYFPVEKEYGYSVFSTVFSVEWQDRKLNFIDCPGSDDFVGGAVSALNVTDTALMVLNAQYGVEVGTINQFRYTEQFHKPVIFVVNQLDNDKADYEGTIAQLKDRWGSKIVPIQYPISCGSSFNAVVDVLKMKMYRWKPEGGVPDVLEIPAEEMDKAMELHQALVEAAAENDDTLMEKFFEEGALSEDDMRAGIRAGLVTRGMFPVFCVCAGRDMCVRRTLEFLGNVVPCTDKMPRLITTEGVEVTPDSNGPTSLFFFKTTVEPHIGQVSYFKVISGKVKEGDDLMNADRGSKERIAQLFAVAGQTRTPVTEMVAGDIGATVKLKDVRRGNTLNGKGCDYRFDFIKYPDPKYRRAIKPVNEADAEKMMEILIRMREEDPTWVIEQSKELKQTIVSGQGEFHLRTLKWRIENNDKLPIEYLEPKIPYRETITKAARADYRHKKQSGGAGQFGEVHLIIEPYYEGMPAPDTYRFGGQEYKMNVRDTQIIDLDWGGKVVFVNCIVGGAIDARFLPAILKGIMARMEQGPLTGSYARDVRICVYDGKMHPVDSNEISFMLAGRNAFSTSFKEAGPKILEPVYDVEVSVPADYLGDVMSDLQGRRALIMGMNSEKGFEKLLAKVPLKEMSNYSTSLSSITGGRASFTMKFASYELVPADVQEKLLKAYEATQSEE
;
A
#
# COMPACT_ATOMS: atom_id res chain seq x y z
N VAL A 1 29.94 20.51 -0.52
CA VAL A 1 28.62 20.29 -1.12
C VAL A 1 28.78 19.58 -2.45
N TYR A 2 28.13 18.48 -2.65
CA TYR A 2 28.14 17.71 -3.90
C TYR A 2 27.26 18.35 -4.95
N GLN A 3 27.61 18.15 -6.23
CA GLN A 3 26.77 18.56 -7.36
C GLN A 3 25.77 17.47 -7.73
N THR A 4 24.71 17.82 -8.43
CA THR A 4 23.65 16.89 -8.84
C THR A 4 24.19 15.63 -9.55
N ASN A 5 25.19 15.78 -10.41
CA ASN A 5 25.82 14.68 -11.14
C ASN A 5 26.80 13.84 -10.31
N GLU A 6 27.00 14.17 -9.04
CA GLU A 6 27.83 13.42 -8.10
C GLU A 6 27.02 12.66 -7.07
N ILE A 7 25.70 12.80 -7.09
CA ILE A 7 24.77 12.21 -6.10
C ILE A 7 24.03 11.02 -6.71
N LYS A 8 24.10 9.89 -6.04
CA LYS A 8 23.41 8.63 -6.41
C LYS A 8 22.38 8.27 -5.35
N ASN A 9 21.18 7.94 -5.76
CA ASN A 9 20.07 7.58 -4.86
C ASN A 9 19.68 6.12 -5.08
N ILE A 10 19.82 5.31 -4.06
CA ILE A 10 19.71 3.85 -4.15
C ILE A 10 18.81 3.32 -3.06
N SER A 11 17.81 2.52 -3.43
CA SER A 11 17.01 1.75 -2.48
C SER A 11 17.58 0.35 -2.34
N ILE A 12 17.60 -0.18 -1.12
CA ILE A 12 18.03 -1.56 -0.84
C ILE A 12 16.76 -2.37 -0.62
N LEU A 13 16.50 -3.30 -1.54
CA LEU A 13 15.34 -4.17 -1.55
C LEU A 13 15.77 -5.64 -1.42
N GLY A 14 14.83 -6.51 -1.18
CA GLY A 14 15.04 -7.95 -1.09
C GLY A 14 14.06 -8.58 -0.12
N SER A 15 13.92 -9.90 -0.19
CA SER A 15 13.08 -10.65 0.74
C SER A 15 13.61 -10.57 2.17
N SER A 16 12.77 -10.86 3.13
CA SER A 16 13.16 -10.97 4.54
C SER A 16 14.27 -12.02 4.70
N GLY A 17 15.31 -11.70 5.43
CA GLY A 17 16.45 -12.60 5.65
C GLY A 17 17.48 -12.60 4.52
N SER A 18 17.37 -11.73 3.52
CA SER A 18 18.39 -11.62 2.45
C SER A 18 19.67 -10.92 2.88
N GLY A 19 19.65 -10.24 4.04
CA GLY A 19 20.85 -9.57 4.58
C GLY A 19 20.97 -8.11 4.19
N LYS A 20 19.89 -7.43 3.89
CA LYS A 20 19.87 -6.00 3.52
C LYS A 20 20.46 -5.10 4.59
N THR A 21 20.04 -5.27 5.82
CA THR A 21 20.53 -4.46 6.95
C THR A 21 22.01 -4.75 7.24
N THR A 22 22.44 -5.98 7.14
CA THR A 22 23.85 -6.35 7.25
C THR A 22 24.69 -5.71 6.15
N LEU A 23 24.16 -5.67 4.92
CA LEU A 23 24.83 -4.99 3.80
C LEU A 23 24.93 -3.49 4.04
N ALA A 24 23.83 -2.86 4.50
CA ALA A 24 23.81 -1.45 4.84
C ALA A 24 24.88 -1.12 5.92
N GLU A 25 24.96 -1.93 6.95
CA GLU A 25 25.95 -1.78 8.03
C GLU A 25 27.38 -1.90 7.51
N ALA A 26 27.63 -2.88 6.61
CA ALA A 26 28.94 -3.05 5.98
C ALA A 26 29.32 -1.85 5.09
N MET A 27 28.36 -1.30 4.35
CA MET A 27 28.59 -0.10 3.54
C MET A 27 28.89 1.13 4.37
N LEU A 28 28.19 1.32 5.48
CA LEU A 28 28.45 2.40 6.43
C LEU A 28 29.85 2.29 7.06
N TYR A 29 30.25 1.08 7.39
CA TYR A 29 31.58 0.81 7.95
C TYR A 29 32.70 1.07 6.93
N GLU A 30 32.58 0.52 5.73
CA GLU A 30 33.58 0.72 4.67
C GLU A 30 33.63 2.15 4.17
N GLY A 31 32.52 2.87 4.23
CA GLY A 31 32.45 4.30 3.93
C GLY A 31 32.93 5.23 5.04
N GLY A 32 33.34 4.68 6.18
CA GLY A 32 33.85 5.46 7.29
C GLY A 32 32.80 6.23 8.09
N VAL A 33 31.53 5.99 7.87
CA VAL A 33 30.43 6.64 8.59
C VAL A 33 30.35 6.14 10.03
N ILE A 34 30.57 4.84 10.23
CA ILE A 34 30.65 4.21 11.55
C ILE A 34 32.05 3.60 11.76
N LYS A 35 32.50 3.63 12.97
CA LYS A 35 33.83 3.10 13.33
C LYS A 35 33.81 1.63 13.69
N ARG A 36 32.65 1.11 14.05
CA ARG A 36 32.43 -0.28 14.47
C ARG A 36 31.11 -0.78 13.89
N ARG A 37 31.16 -1.98 13.33
CA ARG A 37 29.96 -2.62 12.80
C ARG A 37 29.08 -3.14 13.94
N GLY A 38 27.78 -2.84 13.86
CA GLY A 38 26.76 -3.51 14.65
C GLY A 38 26.29 -4.81 13.98
N SER A 39 25.37 -5.49 14.64
CA SER A 39 24.69 -6.66 14.10
C SER A 39 23.20 -6.62 14.43
N VAL A 40 22.40 -7.27 13.60
CA VAL A 40 20.95 -7.39 13.83
C VAL A 40 20.68 -8.11 15.15
N GLU A 41 21.45 -9.17 15.43
CA GLU A 41 21.33 -9.96 16.65
C GLU A 41 21.64 -9.14 17.91
N ALA A 42 22.59 -8.22 17.83
CA ALA A 42 22.95 -7.33 18.95
C ALA A 42 22.01 -6.12 19.06
N GLY A 43 21.15 -5.89 18.08
CA GLY A 43 20.21 -4.76 18.08
C GLY A 43 20.88 -3.39 18.03
N ASN A 44 22.05 -3.27 17.43
CA ASN A 44 22.88 -2.06 17.42
C ASN A 44 23.30 -1.59 16.03
N THR A 45 22.55 -1.94 14.99
CA THR A 45 22.77 -1.44 13.62
C THR A 45 22.26 -0.01 13.49
N VAL A 46 22.78 0.71 12.49
CA VAL A 46 22.30 2.06 12.15
C VAL A 46 20.85 2.01 11.65
N SER A 47 20.52 1.02 10.82
CA SER A 47 19.14 0.66 10.54
C SER A 47 18.53 0.00 11.79
N ASP A 48 17.23 -0.25 11.76
CA ASP A 48 16.54 -0.97 12.85
C ASP A 48 16.78 -0.35 14.24
N TYR A 49 16.78 0.97 14.33
CA TYR A 49 17.02 1.69 15.58
C TYR A 49 15.75 1.90 16.42
N PHE A 50 14.58 1.64 15.90
CA PHE A 50 13.33 1.72 16.66
C PHE A 50 13.22 0.57 17.66
N PRO A 51 12.64 0.81 18.85
CA PRO A 51 12.47 -0.25 19.86
C PRO A 51 11.77 -1.50 19.34
N VAL A 52 10.76 -1.32 18.50
CA VAL A 52 10.00 -2.45 17.91
C VAL A 52 10.88 -3.29 16.97
N GLU A 53 11.78 -2.65 16.23
CA GLU A 53 12.71 -3.36 15.34
C GLU A 53 13.74 -4.19 16.14
N LYS A 54 14.20 -3.65 17.24
CA LYS A 54 15.12 -4.37 18.16
C LYS A 54 14.44 -5.55 18.83
N GLU A 55 13.17 -5.40 19.21
CA GLU A 55 12.39 -6.46 19.83
C GLU A 55 12.17 -7.64 18.89
N TYR A 56 11.76 -7.36 17.65
CA TYR A 56 11.46 -8.40 16.67
C TYR A 56 12.67 -8.88 15.86
N GLY A 57 13.76 -8.13 15.85
CA GLY A 57 14.98 -8.50 15.13
C GLY A 57 14.89 -8.33 13.61
N TYR A 58 13.98 -7.51 13.12
CA TYR A 58 13.90 -7.17 11.70
C TYR A 58 13.29 -5.79 11.44
N SER A 59 13.50 -5.29 10.21
CA SER A 59 13.10 -3.94 9.82
C SER A 59 11.59 -3.80 9.69
N VAL A 60 11.05 -2.78 10.33
CA VAL A 60 9.65 -2.35 10.24
C VAL A 60 9.54 -1.09 9.39
N PHE A 61 10.52 -0.21 9.50
CA PHE A 61 10.61 1.05 8.76
C PHE A 61 11.81 1.05 7.83
N SER A 62 11.72 1.88 6.78
CA SER A 62 12.89 2.18 5.95
C SER A 62 13.86 3.07 6.73
N THR A 63 15.15 2.94 6.45
CA THR A 63 16.19 3.77 7.07
C THR A 63 16.98 4.48 6.00
N VAL A 64 17.10 5.80 6.12
CA VAL A 64 17.87 6.64 5.21
C VAL A 64 19.30 6.79 5.77
N PHE A 65 20.28 6.59 4.93
CA PHE A 65 21.68 6.89 5.26
C PHE A 65 22.45 7.28 4.01
N SER A 66 23.61 7.87 4.18
CA SER A 66 24.48 8.23 3.07
C SER A 66 25.92 7.80 3.34
N VAL A 67 26.61 7.48 2.25
CA VAL A 67 28.03 7.10 2.26
C VAL A 67 28.75 7.97 1.21
N GLU A 68 29.84 8.61 1.60
CA GLU A 68 30.73 9.29 0.67
C GLU A 68 31.78 8.29 0.16
N TRP A 69 31.84 8.11 -1.15
CA TRP A 69 32.77 7.17 -1.77
C TRP A 69 33.38 7.75 -3.03
N GLN A 70 34.69 7.92 -3.05
CA GLN A 70 35.47 8.38 -4.20
C GLN A 70 34.82 9.61 -4.89
N ASP A 71 34.62 10.68 -4.15
CA ASP A 71 34.02 11.95 -4.59
C ASP A 71 32.56 11.83 -5.09
N ARG A 72 31.85 10.80 -4.67
CA ARG A 72 30.41 10.62 -4.89
C ARG A 72 29.68 10.58 -3.56
N LYS A 73 28.47 11.07 -3.54
CA LYS A 73 27.54 10.89 -2.42
C LYS A 73 26.53 9.82 -2.77
N LEU A 74 26.54 8.74 -2.05
CA LEU A 74 25.60 7.64 -2.23
C LEU A 74 24.55 7.71 -1.13
N ASN A 75 23.33 8.10 -1.49
CA ASN A 75 22.19 8.06 -0.60
C ASN A 75 21.52 6.70 -0.71
N PHE A 76 21.32 6.05 0.44
CA PHE A 76 20.68 4.75 0.51
C PHE A 76 19.41 4.82 1.35
N ILE A 77 18.43 4.02 0.97
CA ILE A 77 17.25 3.75 1.79
C ILE A 77 17.16 2.23 1.95
N ASP A 78 17.46 1.75 3.17
CA ASP A 78 17.33 0.35 3.53
C ASP A 78 15.87 0.04 3.84
N CYS A 79 15.23 -0.78 3.02
CA CYS A 79 13.79 -1.04 3.08
C CYS A 79 13.48 -2.35 3.80
N PRO A 80 12.32 -2.44 4.50
CA PRO A 80 11.86 -3.70 5.06
C PRO A 80 11.66 -4.77 3.98
N GLY A 81 12.00 -6.01 4.30
CA GLY A 81 11.85 -7.16 3.40
C GLY A 81 10.47 -7.81 3.46
N SER A 82 9.74 -7.63 4.54
CA SER A 82 8.40 -8.19 4.70
C SER A 82 7.35 -7.41 3.92
N ASP A 83 6.44 -8.12 3.25
CA ASP A 83 5.30 -7.51 2.56
C ASP A 83 4.38 -6.72 3.51
N ASP A 84 4.35 -7.07 4.77
CA ASP A 84 3.59 -6.35 5.80
C ASP A 84 4.07 -4.90 5.97
N PHE A 85 5.32 -4.62 5.64
CA PHE A 85 5.91 -3.28 5.74
C PHE A 85 6.30 -2.69 4.39
N VAL A 86 5.60 -3.07 3.34
CA VAL A 86 5.86 -2.68 1.95
C VAL A 86 5.82 -1.16 1.72
N GLY A 87 5.15 -0.42 2.58
CA GLY A 87 5.08 1.04 2.49
C GLY A 87 6.45 1.72 2.45
N GLY A 88 7.42 1.18 3.20
CA GLY A 88 8.80 1.67 3.19
C GLY A 88 9.47 1.52 1.83
N ALA A 89 9.29 0.37 1.18
CA ALA A 89 9.83 0.11 -0.16
C ALA A 89 9.17 1.00 -1.22
N VAL A 90 7.85 1.14 -1.18
CA VAL A 90 7.10 1.99 -2.12
C VAL A 90 7.54 3.46 -2.01
N SER A 91 7.63 3.98 -0.80
CA SER A 91 8.10 5.35 -0.58
C SER A 91 9.54 5.55 -1.09
N ALA A 92 10.42 4.60 -0.81
CA ALA A 92 11.82 4.65 -1.23
C ALA A 92 11.95 4.65 -2.75
N LEU A 93 11.20 3.81 -3.45
CA LEU A 93 11.25 3.72 -4.92
C LEU A 93 10.77 5.00 -5.61
N ASN A 94 9.93 5.80 -4.97
CA ASN A 94 9.48 7.07 -5.51
C ASN A 94 10.56 8.15 -5.51
N VAL A 95 11.56 8.04 -4.66
CA VAL A 95 12.60 9.08 -4.52
C VAL A 95 14.01 8.61 -4.86
N THR A 96 14.23 7.30 -4.97
CA THR A 96 15.51 6.75 -5.42
C THR A 96 15.49 6.48 -6.93
N ASP A 97 16.67 6.39 -7.51
CA ASP A 97 16.84 6.22 -8.96
C ASP A 97 17.17 4.78 -9.34
N THR A 98 17.79 4.02 -8.44
CA THR A 98 18.21 2.64 -8.67
C THR A 98 17.83 1.78 -7.48
N ALA A 99 17.34 0.58 -7.73
CA ALA A 99 17.08 -0.44 -6.72
C ALA A 99 18.20 -1.47 -6.69
N LEU A 100 18.72 -1.73 -5.50
CA LEU A 100 19.70 -2.79 -5.22
C LEU A 100 18.94 -3.96 -4.60
N MET A 101 18.68 -5.00 -5.39
CA MET A 101 17.90 -6.17 -4.98
C MET A 101 18.80 -7.24 -4.42
N VAL A 102 18.74 -7.44 -3.11
CA VAL A 102 19.58 -8.38 -2.37
C VAL A 102 18.91 -9.76 -2.33
N LEU A 103 19.65 -10.78 -2.72
CA LEU A 103 19.22 -12.17 -2.74
C LEU A 103 20.01 -12.99 -1.74
N ASN A 104 19.34 -13.94 -1.09
CA ASN A 104 20.01 -14.95 -0.29
C ASN A 104 20.47 -16.09 -1.20
N ALA A 105 21.76 -16.38 -1.23
CA ALA A 105 22.35 -17.40 -2.11
C ALA A 105 21.80 -18.81 -1.86
N GLN A 106 21.29 -19.09 -0.67
CA GLN A 106 20.69 -20.37 -0.33
C GLN A 106 19.31 -20.55 -0.97
N TYR A 107 18.49 -19.50 -0.96
CA TYR A 107 17.08 -19.56 -1.38
C TYR A 107 16.84 -19.01 -2.78
N GLY A 108 17.78 -18.23 -3.31
CA GLY A 108 17.68 -17.63 -4.64
C GLY A 108 16.53 -16.63 -4.75
N VAL A 109 15.76 -16.75 -5.83
CA VAL A 109 14.59 -15.89 -6.07
C VAL A 109 13.43 -16.36 -5.20
N GLU A 110 13.04 -15.51 -4.27
CA GLU A 110 11.94 -15.77 -3.33
C GLU A 110 10.70 -14.96 -3.74
N VAL A 111 9.56 -15.24 -3.13
CA VAL A 111 8.32 -14.50 -3.39
C VAL A 111 8.48 -13.02 -3.04
N GLY A 112 9.15 -12.73 -1.94
CA GLY A 112 9.46 -11.34 -1.57
C GLY A 112 10.27 -10.61 -2.63
N THR A 113 11.22 -11.30 -3.25
CA THR A 113 12.00 -10.77 -4.38
C THR A 113 11.08 -10.38 -5.54
N ILE A 114 10.20 -11.28 -5.92
CA ILE A 114 9.25 -11.08 -7.03
C ILE A 114 8.30 -9.93 -6.74
N ASN A 115 7.75 -9.87 -5.55
CA ASN A 115 6.82 -8.84 -5.15
C ASN A 115 7.46 -7.45 -5.18
N GLN A 116 8.67 -7.32 -4.65
CA GLN A 116 9.38 -6.05 -4.66
C GLN A 116 9.86 -5.67 -6.07
N PHE A 117 10.26 -6.63 -6.89
CA PHE A 117 10.62 -6.37 -8.27
C PHE A 117 9.45 -5.79 -9.08
N ARG A 118 8.22 -6.22 -8.82
CA ARG A 118 7.04 -5.64 -9.47
C ARG A 118 6.91 -4.14 -9.22
N TYR A 119 7.23 -3.68 -8.02
CA TYR A 119 7.24 -2.25 -7.72
C TYR A 119 8.31 -1.52 -8.51
N THR A 120 9.48 -2.13 -8.73
CA THR A 120 10.50 -1.53 -9.61
C THR A 120 10.03 -1.42 -11.05
N GLU A 121 9.23 -2.37 -11.53
CA GLU A 121 8.59 -2.30 -12.85
C GLU A 121 7.56 -1.17 -12.90
N GLN A 122 6.71 -1.10 -11.89
CA GLN A 122 5.65 -0.09 -11.80
C GLN A 122 6.22 1.33 -11.83
N PHE A 123 7.33 1.57 -11.14
CA PHE A 123 7.99 2.86 -11.06
C PHE A 123 9.11 3.05 -12.09
N HIS A 124 9.34 2.08 -12.96
CA HIS A 124 10.36 2.10 -14.01
C HIS A 124 11.77 2.42 -13.51
N LYS A 125 12.17 1.75 -12.42
CA LYS A 125 13.49 1.96 -11.82
C LYS A 125 14.51 0.92 -12.29
N PRO A 126 15.76 1.34 -12.52
CA PRO A 126 16.88 0.41 -12.69
C PRO A 126 17.00 -0.58 -11.54
N VAL A 127 17.44 -1.81 -11.85
CA VAL A 127 17.65 -2.85 -10.82
C VAL A 127 19.03 -3.48 -11.00
N ILE A 128 19.75 -3.59 -9.89
CA ILE A 128 20.98 -4.36 -9.76
C ILE A 128 20.72 -5.47 -8.76
N PHE A 129 21.00 -6.72 -9.13
CA PHE A 129 20.90 -7.85 -8.21
C PHE A 129 22.21 -8.05 -7.47
N VAL A 130 22.12 -8.38 -6.21
CA VAL A 130 23.28 -8.71 -5.38
C VAL A 130 23.03 -10.06 -4.71
N VAL A 131 23.85 -11.06 -5.04
CA VAL A 131 23.77 -12.37 -4.41
C VAL A 131 24.62 -12.36 -3.15
N ASN A 132 23.95 -12.41 -2.01
CA ASN A 132 24.55 -12.29 -0.67
C ASN A 132 24.62 -13.65 0.04
N GLN A 133 25.36 -13.72 1.14
CA GLN A 133 25.51 -14.92 1.97
C GLN A 133 26.15 -16.11 1.22
N LEU A 134 27.13 -15.79 0.41
CA LEU A 134 27.88 -16.80 -0.38
C LEU A 134 28.73 -17.73 0.49
N ASP A 135 28.95 -17.38 1.73
CA ASP A 135 29.67 -18.18 2.74
C ASP A 135 28.79 -19.24 3.42
N ASN A 136 27.48 -19.22 3.18
CA ASN A 136 26.58 -20.24 3.70
C ASN A 136 26.86 -21.59 3.02
N ASP A 137 26.90 -22.68 3.78
CA ASP A 137 27.18 -24.02 3.26
C ASP A 137 26.17 -24.49 2.22
N LYS A 138 24.97 -23.93 2.21
CA LYS A 138 23.91 -24.22 1.25
C LYS A 138 23.81 -23.18 0.13
N ALA A 139 24.76 -22.25 0.04
CA ALA A 139 24.78 -21.24 -0.99
C ALA A 139 24.96 -21.88 -2.38
N ASP A 140 24.11 -21.46 -3.32
CA ASP A 140 24.14 -21.93 -4.70
C ASP A 140 24.05 -20.73 -5.65
N TYR A 141 25.20 -20.18 -6.00
CA TYR A 141 25.26 -19.02 -6.91
C TYR A 141 24.74 -19.37 -8.31
N GLU A 142 25.19 -20.51 -8.90
CA GLU A 142 24.79 -20.89 -10.25
C GLU A 142 23.29 -21.18 -10.34
N GLY A 143 22.72 -21.81 -9.32
CA GLY A 143 21.28 -22.02 -9.21
C GLY A 143 20.50 -20.71 -9.11
N THR A 144 21.01 -19.74 -8.36
CA THR A 144 20.41 -18.40 -8.24
C THR A 144 20.42 -17.67 -9.59
N ILE A 145 21.54 -17.71 -10.32
CA ILE A 145 21.64 -17.12 -11.67
C ILE A 145 20.65 -17.79 -12.63
N ALA A 146 20.53 -19.11 -12.57
CA ALA A 146 19.57 -19.85 -13.40
C ALA A 146 18.12 -19.42 -13.11
N GLN A 147 17.75 -19.24 -11.86
CA GLN A 147 16.43 -18.75 -11.47
C GLN A 147 16.17 -17.32 -11.94
N LEU A 148 17.17 -16.45 -11.84
CA LEU A 148 17.09 -15.07 -12.33
C LEU A 148 16.87 -15.05 -13.85
N LYS A 149 17.64 -15.84 -14.60
CA LYS A 149 17.54 -15.94 -16.06
C LYS A 149 16.21 -16.55 -16.50
N ASP A 150 15.73 -17.56 -15.79
CA ASP A 150 14.42 -18.17 -16.06
C ASP A 150 13.31 -17.14 -15.96
N ARG A 151 13.38 -16.26 -14.98
CA ARG A 151 12.34 -15.28 -14.74
C ARG A 151 12.48 -14.01 -15.58
N TRP A 152 13.67 -13.47 -15.73
CA TRP A 152 13.90 -12.18 -16.41
C TRP A 152 14.75 -12.28 -17.68
N GLY A 153 15.12 -13.47 -18.05
CA GLY A 153 15.72 -13.76 -19.36
C GLY A 153 17.13 -13.24 -19.54
N SER A 154 17.44 -12.88 -20.77
CA SER A 154 18.77 -12.43 -21.19
C SER A 154 19.18 -11.07 -20.65
N LYS A 155 18.27 -10.34 -20.01
CA LYS A 155 18.57 -9.08 -19.31
C LYS A 155 19.44 -9.29 -18.07
N ILE A 156 19.47 -10.50 -17.51
CA ILE A 156 20.31 -10.86 -16.39
C ILE A 156 21.76 -11.05 -16.88
N VAL A 157 22.65 -10.17 -16.41
CA VAL A 157 24.05 -10.15 -16.85
C VAL A 157 24.97 -10.15 -15.63
N PRO A 158 25.64 -11.28 -15.33
CA PRO A 158 26.61 -11.33 -14.23
C PRO A 158 27.79 -10.41 -14.46
N ILE A 159 28.13 -9.61 -13.46
CA ILE A 159 29.36 -8.80 -13.42
C ILE A 159 30.43 -9.52 -12.62
N GLN A 160 30.03 -10.35 -11.65
CA GLN A 160 30.93 -11.12 -10.81
C GLN A 160 30.42 -12.54 -10.63
N TYR A 161 31.33 -13.46 -10.38
CA TYR A 161 30.96 -14.80 -9.91
C TYR A 161 31.96 -15.28 -8.86
N PRO A 162 31.53 -16.09 -7.86
CA PRO A 162 32.44 -16.61 -6.84
C PRO A 162 33.28 -17.76 -7.37
N ILE A 163 34.52 -17.88 -6.90
CA ILE A 163 35.38 -19.05 -7.18
C ILE A 163 34.82 -20.28 -6.49
N SER A 164 34.35 -20.13 -5.24
CA SER A 164 33.69 -21.17 -4.47
C SER A 164 32.64 -20.59 -3.54
N CYS A 165 31.66 -21.39 -3.17
CA CYS A 165 30.65 -21.03 -2.18
C CYS A 165 30.84 -21.84 -0.89
N GLY A 166 30.18 -21.41 0.19
CA GLY A 166 30.27 -22.06 1.49
C GLY A 166 31.39 -21.50 2.34
N SER A 167 31.85 -22.30 3.30
CA SER A 167 32.91 -21.89 4.25
C SER A 167 34.23 -21.50 3.58
N SER A 168 34.47 -21.97 2.37
CA SER A 168 35.66 -21.65 1.59
C SER A 168 35.55 -20.37 0.75
N PHE A 169 34.39 -19.71 0.74
CA PHE A 169 34.20 -18.47 0.00
C PHE A 169 35.17 -17.38 0.49
N ASN A 170 36.02 -16.90 -0.42
CA ASN A 170 36.91 -15.78 -0.13
C ASN A 170 37.29 -15.00 -1.39
N ALA A 171 36.80 -15.39 -2.57
CA ALA A 171 37.24 -14.77 -3.83
C ALA A 171 36.11 -14.70 -4.86
N VAL A 172 36.13 -13.65 -5.65
CA VAL A 172 35.27 -13.48 -6.82
C VAL A 172 36.09 -13.08 -8.03
N VAL A 173 35.61 -13.48 -9.22
CA VAL A 173 36.10 -12.95 -10.50
C VAL A 173 35.17 -11.83 -10.93
N ASP A 174 35.72 -10.64 -11.19
CA ASP A 174 35.01 -9.49 -11.71
C ASP A 174 35.26 -9.41 -13.24
N VAL A 175 34.23 -9.66 -14.03
CA VAL A 175 34.36 -9.71 -15.49
C VAL A 175 34.30 -8.34 -16.15
N LEU A 176 33.92 -7.28 -15.43
CA LEU A 176 34.06 -5.91 -15.92
C LEU A 176 35.52 -5.46 -15.82
N LYS A 177 36.18 -5.73 -14.71
CA LYS A 177 37.59 -5.41 -14.44
C LYS A 177 38.55 -6.43 -15.03
N MET A 178 38.09 -7.65 -15.28
CA MET A 178 38.91 -8.80 -15.63
C MET A 178 40.03 -9.06 -14.63
N LYS A 179 39.66 -9.06 -13.35
CA LYS A 179 40.52 -9.34 -12.21
C LYS A 179 39.83 -10.26 -11.23
N MET A 180 40.61 -10.94 -10.39
CA MET A 180 40.14 -11.70 -9.24
C MET A 180 40.35 -10.88 -7.99
N TYR A 181 39.32 -10.79 -7.15
CA TYR A 181 39.39 -10.18 -5.83
C TYR A 181 39.37 -11.27 -4.77
N ARG A 182 40.33 -11.25 -3.87
CA ARG A 182 40.44 -12.23 -2.79
C ARG A 182 40.59 -11.53 -1.45
N TRP A 183 39.87 -12.02 -0.45
CA TRP A 183 39.84 -11.43 0.90
C TRP A 183 40.50 -12.34 1.92
N LYS A 184 41.08 -11.71 2.94
CA LYS A 184 41.42 -12.37 4.17
C LYS A 184 40.14 -12.63 4.98
N PRO A 185 40.19 -13.55 6.00
CA PRO A 185 38.97 -13.86 6.77
C PRO A 185 38.27 -12.66 7.42
N GLU A 186 38.99 -11.59 7.78
CA GLU A 186 38.43 -10.35 8.33
C GLU A 186 37.71 -9.48 7.31
N GLY A 187 37.88 -9.75 6.03
CA GLY A 187 37.25 -8.96 4.96
C GLY A 187 37.90 -7.60 4.71
N GLY A 188 37.13 -6.63 4.24
CA GLY A 188 37.59 -5.25 3.99
C GLY A 188 38.22 -5.05 2.64
N VAL A 189 39.48 -4.64 2.59
CA VAL A 189 40.23 -4.38 1.36
C VAL A 189 40.72 -5.70 0.75
N PRO A 190 40.35 -6.02 -0.51
CA PRO A 190 40.78 -7.25 -1.14
C PRO A 190 42.19 -7.13 -1.75
N ASP A 191 42.82 -8.30 -1.95
CA ASP A 191 43.94 -8.42 -2.87
C ASP A 191 43.40 -8.48 -4.30
N VAL A 192 43.92 -7.66 -5.19
CA VAL A 192 43.56 -7.65 -6.60
C VAL A 192 44.58 -8.50 -7.36
N LEU A 193 44.15 -9.61 -7.92
CA LEU A 193 44.99 -10.62 -8.56
C LEU A 193 44.60 -10.86 -9.99
N GLU A 194 45.53 -11.45 -10.76
CA GLU A 194 45.20 -11.93 -12.09
C GLU A 194 44.24 -13.13 -12.00
N ILE A 195 43.38 -13.29 -13.01
CA ILE A 195 42.45 -14.41 -13.05
C ILE A 195 43.22 -15.70 -13.22
N PRO A 196 42.98 -16.75 -12.41
CA PRO A 196 43.63 -18.05 -12.57
C PRO A 196 43.36 -18.64 -13.95
N ALA A 197 44.33 -19.41 -14.49
CA ALA A 197 44.21 -20.00 -15.81
C ALA A 197 42.97 -20.90 -15.94
N GLU A 198 42.62 -21.63 -14.89
CA GLU A 198 41.44 -22.51 -14.86
C GLU A 198 40.10 -21.77 -14.91
N GLU A 199 40.08 -20.48 -14.57
CA GLU A 199 38.89 -19.64 -14.59
C GLU A 199 38.81 -18.75 -15.86
N MET A 200 39.90 -18.67 -16.63
CA MET A 200 39.98 -17.70 -17.70
C MET A 200 38.94 -17.92 -18.81
N ASP A 201 38.63 -19.15 -19.17
CA ASP A 201 37.61 -19.43 -20.20
C ASP A 201 36.25 -18.97 -19.80
N LYS A 202 35.84 -19.25 -18.57
CA LYS A 202 34.57 -18.79 -18.00
C LYS A 202 34.50 -17.27 -17.89
N ALA A 203 35.58 -16.66 -17.42
CA ALA A 203 35.67 -15.21 -17.30
C ALA A 203 35.58 -14.51 -18.66
N MET A 204 36.25 -15.02 -19.67
CA MET A 204 36.19 -14.47 -21.02
C MET A 204 34.81 -14.61 -21.65
N GLU A 205 34.14 -15.75 -21.47
CA GLU A 205 32.77 -15.95 -21.94
C GLU A 205 31.80 -14.94 -21.31
N LEU A 206 31.85 -14.77 -20.00
CA LEU A 206 30.99 -13.82 -19.28
C LEU A 206 31.34 -12.36 -19.59
N HIS A 207 32.63 -12.06 -19.78
CA HIS A 207 33.09 -10.74 -20.22
C HIS A 207 32.52 -10.41 -21.61
N GLN A 208 32.59 -11.33 -22.55
CA GLN A 208 32.05 -11.14 -23.89
C GLN A 208 30.53 -10.91 -23.84
N ALA A 209 29.80 -11.67 -23.03
CA ALA A 209 28.37 -11.47 -22.84
C ALA A 209 28.07 -10.08 -22.28
N LEU A 210 28.88 -9.61 -21.33
CA LEU A 210 28.75 -8.26 -20.75
C LEU A 210 29.00 -7.17 -21.78
N VAL A 211 30.05 -7.31 -22.60
CA VAL A 211 30.38 -6.37 -23.69
C VAL A 211 29.21 -6.24 -24.66
N GLU A 212 28.67 -7.37 -25.10
CA GLU A 212 27.52 -7.40 -26.02
C GLU A 212 26.28 -6.74 -25.40
N ALA A 213 26.00 -7.07 -24.16
CA ALA A 213 24.85 -6.47 -23.42
C ALA A 213 25.02 -4.95 -23.27
N ALA A 214 26.22 -4.48 -22.95
CA ALA A 214 26.50 -3.05 -22.84
C ALA A 214 26.37 -2.33 -24.19
N ALA A 215 26.88 -2.96 -25.27
CA ALA A 215 26.79 -2.39 -26.61
C ALA A 215 25.37 -2.28 -27.15
N GLU A 216 24.49 -3.21 -26.82
CA GLU A 216 23.08 -3.22 -27.26
C GLU A 216 22.28 -2.00 -26.81
N ASN A 217 22.71 -1.34 -25.75
CA ASN A 217 21.97 -0.23 -25.15
C ASN A 217 22.33 1.14 -25.73
N ASP A 218 23.33 1.20 -26.61
CA ASP A 218 23.80 2.46 -27.20
C ASP A 218 24.29 2.21 -28.62
N ASP A 219 23.69 2.87 -29.61
CA ASP A 219 24.04 2.69 -31.02
C ASP A 219 25.49 3.06 -31.33
N THR A 220 26.02 4.09 -30.68
CA THR A 220 27.41 4.51 -30.83
C THR A 220 28.37 3.43 -30.32
N LEU A 221 28.05 2.80 -29.20
CA LEU A 221 28.83 1.70 -28.63
C LEU A 221 28.72 0.45 -29.48
N MET A 222 27.58 0.21 -30.08
CA MET A 222 27.36 -0.91 -30.98
C MET A 222 28.25 -0.78 -32.24
N GLU A 223 28.32 0.39 -32.87
CA GLU A 223 29.19 0.69 -33.99
C GLU A 223 30.64 0.50 -33.60
N LYS A 224 31.07 1.03 -32.48
CA LYS A 224 32.43 0.90 -31.97
C LYS A 224 32.81 -0.56 -31.70
N PHE A 225 31.89 -1.36 -31.15
CA PHE A 225 32.08 -2.76 -30.92
C PHE A 225 32.26 -3.52 -32.23
N PHE A 226 31.48 -3.24 -33.27
CA PHE A 226 31.63 -3.85 -34.58
C PHE A 226 32.94 -3.49 -35.29
N GLU A 227 33.42 -2.27 -35.11
CA GLU A 227 34.66 -1.78 -35.73
C GLU A 227 35.91 -2.33 -35.01
N GLU A 228 35.91 -2.28 -33.67
CA GLU A 228 37.09 -2.57 -32.84
C GLU A 228 37.06 -3.98 -32.21
N GLY A 229 35.91 -4.64 -32.19
CA GLY A 229 35.72 -5.96 -31.58
C GLY A 229 35.74 -5.97 -30.05
N ALA A 230 35.92 -4.82 -29.39
CA ALA A 230 35.98 -4.66 -27.96
C ALA A 230 35.56 -3.27 -27.54
N LEU A 231 35.20 -3.10 -26.26
CA LEU A 231 34.88 -1.83 -25.63
C LEU A 231 35.84 -1.56 -24.48
N SER A 232 36.22 -0.30 -24.29
CA SER A 232 36.95 0.12 -23.11
C SER A 232 36.07 0.00 -21.85
N GLU A 233 36.68 0.00 -20.66
CA GLU A 233 35.94 -0.04 -19.41
C GLU A 233 34.96 1.17 -19.27
N ASP A 234 35.39 2.38 -19.68
CA ASP A 234 34.53 3.55 -19.67
C ASP A 234 33.33 3.42 -20.62
N ASP A 235 33.55 2.84 -21.81
CA ASP A 235 32.48 2.54 -22.75
C ASP A 235 31.49 1.53 -22.19
N MET A 236 31.98 0.50 -21.50
CA MET A 236 31.15 -0.51 -20.85
C MET A 236 30.33 0.10 -19.72
N ARG A 237 30.91 0.97 -18.93
CA ARG A 237 30.17 1.69 -17.87
C ARG A 237 29.04 2.54 -18.45
N ALA A 238 29.29 3.25 -19.53
CA ALA A 238 28.27 4.05 -20.23
C ALA A 238 27.13 3.17 -20.78
N GLY A 239 27.48 2.02 -21.39
CA GLY A 239 26.50 1.05 -21.90
C GLY A 239 25.66 0.41 -20.78
N ILE A 240 26.29 0.05 -19.69
CA ILE A 240 25.58 -0.50 -18.51
C ILE A 240 24.64 0.55 -17.94
N ARG A 241 25.07 1.81 -17.81
CA ARG A 241 24.20 2.91 -17.34
C ARG A 241 22.99 3.08 -18.25
N ALA A 242 23.17 3.09 -19.55
CA ALA A 242 22.07 3.17 -20.51
C ALA A 242 21.10 1.99 -20.35
N GLY A 243 21.63 0.78 -20.18
CA GLY A 243 20.83 -0.41 -19.93
C GLY A 243 20.07 -0.37 -18.61
N LEU A 244 20.65 0.20 -17.57
CA LEU A 244 19.99 0.41 -16.29
C LEU A 244 18.80 1.36 -16.44
N VAL A 245 18.99 2.52 -17.05
CA VAL A 245 17.94 3.54 -17.22
C VAL A 245 16.75 2.99 -18.00
N THR A 246 16.99 2.24 -19.07
CA THR A 246 15.93 1.66 -19.91
C THR A 246 15.37 0.35 -19.37
N ARG A 247 15.94 -0.20 -18.30
CA ARG A 247 15.65 -1.56 -17.80
C ARG A 247 15.92 -2.65 -18.88
N GLY A 248 16.83 -2.39 -19.76
CA GLY A 248 17.28 -3.35 -20.77
C GLY A 248 18.30 -4.35 -20.25
N MET A 249 18.83 -4.13 -19.07
CA MET A 249 19.89 -4.91 -18.46
C MET A 249 19.78 -4.88 -16.94
N PHE A 250 19.96 -6.03 -16.30
CA PHE A 250 19.99 -6.17 -14.84
C PHE A 250 21.32 -6.81 -14.42
N PRO A 251 22.31 -6.00 -14.02
CA PRO A 251 23.62 -6.52 -13.56
C PRO A 251 23.48 -7.34 -12.28
N VAL A 252 24.32 -8.36 -12.14
CA VAL A 252 24.37 -9.20 -10.94
C VAL A 252 25.75 -9.15 -10.31
N PHE A 253 25.78 -8.80 -9.02
CA PHE A 253 26.96 -8.72 -8.18
C PHE A 253 26.95 -9.84 -7.14
N CYS A 254 28.14 -10.11 -6.60
CA CYS A 254 28.33 -10.99 -5.45
C CYS A 254 28.68 -10.16 -4.22
N VAL A 255 28.22 -10.58 -3.05
CA VAL A 255 28.62 -9.99 -1.79
C VAL A 255 28.54 -11.02 -0.66
N CYS A 256 29.36 -10.83 0.36
CA CYS A 256 29.21 -11.51 1.63
C CYS A 256 29.27 -10.44 2.74
N ALA A 257 28.13 -9.80 2.98
CA ALA A 257 28.02 -8.63 3.84
C ALA A 257 28.44 -8.94 5.28
N GLY A 258 28.07 -10.11 5.79
CA GLY A 258 28.41 -10.55 7.14
C GLY A 258 29.91 -10.66 7.42
N ARG A 259 30.70 -10.93 6.39
CA ARG A 259 32.16 -11.03 6.47
C ARG A 259 32.89 -9.84 5.84
N ASP A 260 32.14 -8.79 5.46
CA ASP A 260 32.67 -7.59 4.82
C ASP A 260 33.49 -7.88 3.57
N MET A 261 32.99 -8.76 2.72
CA MET A 261 33.61 -9.12 1.45
C MET A 261 32.79 -8.60 0.28
N CYS A 262 33.44 -8.10 -0.75
CA CYS A 262 32.88 -7.49 -1.96
C CYS A 262 32.18 -6.13 -1.77
N VAL A 263 32.09 -5.61 -0.56
CA VAL A 263 31.36 -4.38 -0.25
C VAL A 263 31.99 -3.15 -0.92
N ARG A 264 33.31 -3.03 -0.87
CA ARG A 264 34.02 -1.89 -1.47
C ARG A 264 33.85 -1.84 -2.99
N ARG A 265 33.94 -2.98 -3.66
CA ARG A 265 33.75 -3.06 -5.10
C ARG A 265 32.32 -2.72 -5.52
N THR A 266 31.33 -3.13 -4.71
CA THR A 266 29.93 -2.76 -4.92
C THR A 266 29.73 -1.24 -4.78
N LEU A 267 30.32 -0.62 -3.75
CA LEU A 267 30.26 0.84 -3.59
C LEU A 267 30.93 1.58 -4.76
N GLU A 268 32.06 1.08 -5.25
CA GLU A 268 32.75 1.66 -6.41
C GLU A 268 31.87 1.61 -7.65
N PHE A 269 31.25 0.47 -7.92
CA PHE A 269 30.35 0.31 -9.06
C PHE A 269 29.15 1.23 -8.95
N LEU A 270 28.50 1.30 -7.80
CA LEU A 270 27.37 2.19 -7.57
C LEU A 270 27.76 3.65 -7.80
N GLY A 271 28.92 4.06 -7.30
CA GLY A 271 29.42 5.43 -7.49
C GLY A 271 29.73 5.79 -8.94
N ASN A 272 30.28 4.84 -9.71
CA ASN A 272 30.75 5.09 -11.06
C ASN A 272 29.70 4.82 -12.16
N VAL A 273 28.75 3.94 -11.94
CA VAL A 273 27.91 3.43 -13.02
C VAL A 273 26.43 3.82 -12.89
N VAL A 274 25.83 3.73 -11.71
CA VAL A 274 24.39 4.00 -11.59
C VAL A 274 24.04 5.43 -11.98
N PRO A 275 22.88 5.66 -12.59
CA PRO A 275 22.50 6.99 -13.01
C PRO A 275 22.24 7.94 -11.83
N CYS A 276 22.60 9.20 -11.99
CA CYS A 276 22.12 10.28 -11.15
C CYS A 276 20.70 10.65 -11.52
N THR A 277 20.02 11.41 -10.67
CA THR A 277 18.64 11.84 -10.94
C THR A 277 18.53 12.62 -12.27
N ASP A 278 19.53 13.40 -12.65
CA ASP A 278 19.54 14.15 -13.90
C ASP A 278 19.61 13.28 -15.16
N LYS A 279 19.96 12.00 -15.03
CA LYS A 279 19.99 11.02 -16.14
C LYS A 279 18.74 10.14 -16.22
N MET A 280 17.85 10.27 -15.25
CA MET A 280 16.60 9.54 -15.22
C MET A 280 15.50 10.30 -15.98
N PRO A 281 14.40 9.61 -16.39
CA PRO A 281 13.25 10.29 -16.96
C PRO A 281 12.75 11.42 -16.07
N ARG A 282 12.31 12.53 -16.68
CA ARG A 282 11.85 13.70 -15.94
C ARG A 282 10.57 13.44 -15.17
N LEU A 283 10.49 13.96 -13.96
CA LEU A 283 9.24 13.99 -13.20
C LEU A 283 8.27 14.97 -13.86
N ILE A 284 6.99 14.64 -13.82
CA ILE A 284 5.93 15.46 -14.38
C ILE A 284 5.04 15.92 -13.23
N THR A 285 4.77 17.22 -13.17
CA THR A 285 3.86 17.79 -12.17
C THR A 285 2.41 17.39 -12.46
N THR A 286 1.52 17.61 -11.51
CA THR A 286 0.08 17.39 -11.70
C THR A 286 -0.51 18.18 -12.86
N GLU A 287 0.12 19.29 -13.26
CA GLU A 287 -0.29 20.13 -14.38
C GLU A 287 0.44 19.81 -15.70
N GLY A 288 1.23 18.74 -15.72
CA GLY A 288 1.90 18.26 -16.92
C GLY A 288 3.24 18.93 -17.22
N VAL A 289 3.80 19.69 -16.30
CA VAL A 289 5.11 20.35 -16.48
C VAL A 289 6.23 19.35 -16.19
N GLU A 290 7.19 19.24 -17.11
CA GLU A 290 8.41 18.47 -16.90
C GLU A 290 9.36 19.24 -15.99
N VAL A 291 9.90 18.56 -14.96
CA VAL A 291 10.83 19.16 -14.01
C VAL A 291 12.24 18.66 -14.29
N THR A 292 13.14 19.61 -14.57
CA THR A 292 14.57 19.32 -14.73
C THR A 292 15.25 19.40 -13.36
N PRO A 293 15.97 18.35 -12.91
CA PRO A 293 16.72 18.40 -11.65
C PRO A 293 17.99 19.22 -11.82
N ASP A 294 17.85 20.53 -11.80
CA ASP A 294 18.90 21.53 -11.99
C ASP A 294 19.06 22.35 -10.72
N SER A 295 20.27 22.40 -10.16
CA SER A 295 20.58 23.17 -8.96
C SER A 295 20.38 24.68 -9.10
N ASN A 296 20.35 25.20 -10.34
CA ASN A 296 20.07 26.60 -10.64
C ASN A 296 18.59 26.89 -10.95
N GLY A 297 17.77 25.86 -10.96
CA GLY A 297 16.33 25.96 -11.19
C GLY A 297 15.57 26.42 -9.95
N PRO A 298 14.23 26.48 -10.05
CA PRO A 298 13.38 26.82 -8.91
C PRO A 298 13.47 25.74 -7.84
N THR A 299 13.45 26.15 -6.57
CA THR A 299 13.52 25.21 -5.44
C THR A 299 12.21 24.45 -5.25
N SER A 300 12.30 23.13 -5.22
CA SER A 300 11.15 22.25 -4.93
C SER A 300 11.62 21.02 -4.14
N LEU A 301 10.95 20.76 -3.01
CA LEU A 301 11.22 19.62 -2.13
C LEU A 301 10.01 18.72 -2.07
N PHE A 302 10.22 17.42 -2.25
CA PHE A 302 9.18 16.40 -2.11
C PHE A 302 9.39 15.58 -0.84
N PHE A 303 8.39 15.56 0.05
CA PHE A 303 8.45 14.86 1.33
C PHE A 303 7.89 13.43 1.20
N PHE A 304 8.71 12.44 1.47
CA PHE A 304 8.39 11.03 1.22
C PHE A 304 8.31 10.17 2.49
N LYS A 305 8.81 10.67 3.61
CA LYS A 305 8.89 9.90 4.85
C LYS A 305 8.79 10.81 6.05
N THR A 306 8.10 10.33 7.08
CA THR A 306 8.01 10.98 8.39
C THR A 306 8.32 9.95 9.47
N THR A 307 9.09 10.37 10.47
CA THR A 307 9.26 9.62 11.72
C THR A 307 8.92 10.55 12.89
N VAL A 308 8.46 9.96 13.98
CA VAL A 308 8.22 10.69 15.22
C VAL A 308 9.18 10.14 16.26
N GLU A 309 10.09 10.99 16.72
CA GLU A 309 11.12 10.61 17.67
C GLU A 309 10.88 11.27 19.05
N PRO A 310 11.17 10.55 20.15
CA PRO A 310 11.05 11.14 21.49
C PRO A 310 11.90 12.42 21.61
N HIS A 311 11.37 13.44 22.28
CA HIS A 311 12.03 14.73 22.57
C HIS A 311 12.25 15.66 21.36
N ILE A 312 12.16 15.16 20.13
CA ILE A 312 12.36 15.95 18.90
C ILE A 312 11.03 16.20 18.21
N GLY A 313 10.13 15.21 18.27
CA GLY A 313 8.87 15.23 17.53
C GLY A 313 9.03 14.72 16.11
N GLN A 314 8.36 15.37 15.18
CA GLN A 314 8.35 14.93 13.78
C GLN A 314 9.66 15.27 13.07
N VAL A 315 10.25 14.25 12.44
CA VAL A 315 11.37 14.39 11.51
C VAL A 315 10.83 14.13 10.11
N SER A 316 11.04 15.08 9.21
CA SER A 316 10.53 15.03 7.85
C SER A 316 11.65 14.82 6.86
N TYR A 317 11.55 13.78 6.03
CA TYR A 317 12.55 13.41 5.03
C TYR A 317 12.08 13.84 3.65
N PHE A 318 12.99 14.42 2.89
CA PHE A 318 12.67 14.95 1.57
C PHE A 318 13.75 14.65 0.53
N LYS A 319 13.33 14.70 -0.73
CA LYS A 319 14.23 14.78 -1.88
C LYS A 319 14.14 16.18 -2.48
N VAL A 320 15.28 16.77 -2.78
CA VAL A 320 15.34 18.02 -3.54
C VAL A 320 15.08 17.68 -5.00
N ILE A 321 13.92 18.07 -5.52
CA ILE A 321 13.51 17.74 -6.89
C ILE A 321 14.18 18.69 -7.89
N SER A 322 14.25 19.98 -7.57
CA SER A 322 14.92 21.00 -8.37
C SER A 322 15.45 22.13 -7.49
N GLY A 323 16.37 22.89 -8.03
CA GLY A 323 16.97 23.99 -7.32
C GLY A 323 17.88 23.55 -6.20
N LYS A 324 17.91 24.34 -5.16
CA LYS A 324 18.66 24.06 -3.93
C LYS A 324 17.93 24.64 -2.73
N VAL A 325 18.11 24.02 -1.59
CA VAL A 325 17.56 24.47 -0.31
C VAL A 325 18.70 24.82 0.62
N LYS A 326 18.54 25.93 1.33
CA LYS A 326 19.51 26.42 2.33
C LYS A 326 18.84 26.50 3.69
N GLU A 327 19.65 26.33 4.73
CA GLU A 327 19.23 26.60 6.10
C GLU A 327 18.64 28.02 6.20
N GLY A 328 17.45 28.13 6.76
CA GLY A 328 16.76 29.41 6.91
C GLY A 328 15.79 29.76 5.77
N ASP A 329 15.72 28.98 4.72
CA ASP A 329 14.81 29.25 3.60
C ASP A 329 13.34 29.17 4.03
N ASP A 330 12.54 30.11 3.51
CA ASP A 330 11.10 30.11 3.62
C ASP A 330 10.50 29.51 2.34
N LEU A 331 9.70 28.49 2.50
CA LEU A 331 9.08 27.75 1.40
C LEU A 331 7.56 27.71 1.58
N MET A 332 6.85 27.47 0.47
CA MET A 332 5.39 27.36 0.46
C MET A 332 4.97 25.91 0.20
N ASN A 333 4.08 25.38 1.04
CA ASN A 333 3.49 24.07 0.83
C ASN A 333 2.42 24.17 -0.27
N ALA A 334 2.69 23.57 -1.43
CA ALA A 334 1.79 23.63 -2.59
C ALA A 334 0.48 22.85 -2.35
N ASP A 335 0.50 21.85 -1.47
CA ASP A 335 -0.66 21.00 -1.19
C ASP A 335 -1.57 21.57 -0.11
N ARG A 336 -1.01 22.33 0.84
CA ARG A 336 -1.75 22.83 2.01
C ARG A 336 -1.85 24.36 2.08
N GLY A 337 -1.13 25.07 1.20
CA GLY A 337 -1.15 26.53 1.15
C GLY A 337 -0.47 27.25 2.32
N SER A 338 0.29 26.52 3.13
CA SER A 338 0.96 27.07 4.32
C SER A 338 2.42 27.42 4.06
N LYS A 339 2.92 28.42 4.79
CA LYS A 339 4.33 28.78 4.80
C LYS A 339 5.12 27.92 5.77
N GLU A 340 6.29 27.45 5.34
CA GLU A 340 7.20 26.67 6.16
C GLU A 340 8.61 27.27 6.11
N ARG A 341 9.29 27.24 7.25
CA ARG A 341 10.70 27.65 7.35
C ARG A 341 11.57 26.43 7.60
N ILE A 342 12.59 26.27 6.76
CA ILE A 342 13.59 25.22 6.94
C ILE A 342 14.67 25.76 7.91
N ALA A 343 14.38 25.67 9.19
CA ALA A 343 15.28 26.18 10.22
C ALA A 343 16.61 25.41 10.28
N GLN A 344 16.59 24.13 9.98
CA GLN A 344 17.76 23.24 10.02
C GLN A 344 17.70 22.26 8.86
N LEU A 345 18.85 21.90 8.31
CA LEU A 345 19.01 20.84 7.31
C LEU A 345 19.95 19.78 7.87
N PHE A 346 19.61 18.53 7.60
CA PHE A 346 20.41 17.40 8.06
C PHE A 346 20.72 16.42 6.95
N ALA A 347 21.97 15.97 6.90
CA ALA A 347 22.34 14.70 6.33
C ALA A 347 22.08 13.63 7.40
N VAL A 348 21.57 12.48 7.03
CA VAL A 348 21.14 11.47 8.00
C VAL A 348 21.88 10.15 7.82
N ALA A 349 22.08 9.46 8.93
CA ALA A 349 22.50 8.06 8.99
C ALA A 349 21.67 7.39 10.08
N GLY A 350 20.51 6.91 9.68
CA GLY A 350 19.50 6.39 10.61
C GLY A 350 19.04 7.46 11.61
N GLN A 351 19.31 7.26 12.86
CA GLN A 351 18.96 8.19 13.95
C GLN A 351 19.94 9.37 14.07
N THR A 352 21.15 9.23 13.54
CA THR A 352 22.19 10.27 13.61
C THR A 352 21.95 11.32 12.54
N ARG A 353 21.87 12.58 12.94
CA ARG A 353 21.67 13.74 12.07
C ARG A 353 22.89 14.65 12.13
N THR A 354 23.43 14.97 10.97
CA THR A 354 24.56 15.89 10.84
C THR A 354 24.09 17.17 10.16
N PRO A 355 24.20 18.34 10.80
CA PRO A 355 23.79 19.60 10.18
C PRO A 355 24.56 19.89 8.90
N VAL A 356 23.84 20.36 7.87
CA VAL A 356 24.41 20.85 6.63
C VAL A 356 23.78 22.22 6.31
N THR A 357 24.47 23.03 5.52
CA THR A 357 24.02 24.39 5.20
C THR A 357 23.19 24.46 3.91
N GLU A 358 23.40 23.53 3.00
CA GLU A 358 22.80 23.54 1.67
C GLU A 358 22.67 22.13 1.11
N MET A 359 21.59 21.88 0.36
CA MET A 359 21.40 20.67 -0.45
C MET A 359 20.93 21.05 -1.85
N VAL A 360 21.42 20.32 -2.86
CA VAL A 360 21.12 20.58 -4.27
C VAL A 360 20.15 19.54 -4.84
N ALA A 361 19.60 19.84 -6.02
CA ALA A 361 18.72 18.93 -6.74
C ALA A 361 19.29 17.52 -6.84
N GLY A 362 18.48 16.52 -6.55
CA GLY A 362 18.86 15.10 -6.51
C GLY A 362 19.27 14.60 -5.14
N ASP A 363 19.50 15.47 -4.16
CA ASP A 363 19.91 15.04 -2.82
C ASP A 363 18.72 14.71 -1.93
N ILE A 364 18.99 13.87 -0.94
CA ILE A 364 18.03 13.44 0.06
C ILE A 364 18.50 13.90 1.44
N GLY A 365 17.61 14.51 2.20
CA GLY A 365 17.91 14.99 3.52
C GLY A 365 16.70 14.99 4.44
N ALA A 366 16.88 15.60 5.61
CA ALA A 366 15.83 15.72 6.59
C ALA A 366 15.81 17.09 7.23
N THR A 367 14.64 17.45 7.77
CA THR A 367 14.45 18.65 8.57
C THR A 367 13.51 18.35 9.72
N VAL A 368 13.49 19.24 10.71
CA VAL A 368 12.65 19.11 11.90
C VAL A 368 11.84 20.39 12.11
N LYS A 369 10.86 20.31 13.00
CA LYS A 369 10.05 21.48 13.43
C LYS A 369 9.22 22.15 12.32
N LEU A 370 8.82 21.38 11.32
CA LEU A 370 7.82 21.86 10.36
C LEU A 370 6.44 21.88 11.02
N LYS A 371 5.62 22.85 10.63
CA LYS A 371 4.30 23.09 11.27
C LYS A 371 3.20 22.22 10.67
N ASP A 372 3.15 22.11 9.35
CA ASP A 372 2.02 21.50 8.65
C ASP A 372 2.50 20.87 7.33
N VAL A 373 3.44 19.93 7.44
CA VAL A 373 3.94 19.16 6.30
C VAL A 373 3.68 17.69 6.54
N ARG A 374 3.09 17.06 5.55
CA ARG A 374 2.79 15.62 5.56
C ARG A 374 3.50 14.93 4.42
N ARG A 375 3.65 13.62 4.54
CA ARG A 375 4.16 12.78 3.48
C ARG A 375 3.35 13.00 2.19
N GLY A 376 4.05 13.13 1.07
CA GLY A 376 3.44 13.43 -0.23
C GLY A 376 3.33 14.92 -0.53
N ASN A 377 3.62 15.80 0.43
CA ASN A 377 3.59 17.24 0.22
C ASN A 377 4.83 17.73 -0.52
N THR A 378 4.66 18.86 -1.22
CA THR A 378 5.72 19.56 -1.94
C THR A 378 5.89 20.95 -1.35
N LEU A 379 7.12 21.30 -0.97
CA LEU A 379 7.47 22.66 -0.56
C LEU A 379 8.26 23.34 -1.67
N ASN A 380 7.83 24.53 -2.07
CA ASN A 380 8.42 25.29 -3.16
C ASN A 380 8.99 26.63 -2.72
N GLY A 381 10.06 27.04 -3.36
CA GLY A 381 10.59 28.38 -3.24
C GLY A 381 9.74 29.41 -3.99
N LYS A 382 10.09 30.68 -3.84
CA LYS A 382 9.37 31.78 -4.49
C LYS A 382 9.38 31.64 -6.02
N GLY A 383 8.21 31.76 -6.62
CA GLY A 383 8.04 31.65 -8.06
C GLY A 383 7.95 30.23 -8.60
N CYS A 384 7.92 29.24 -7.73
CA CYS A 384 7.72 27.83 -8.09
C CYS A 384 6.33 27.37 -7.61
N ASP A 385 5.60 26.69 -8.47
CA ASP A 385 4.24 26.17 -8.18
C ASP A 385 4.14 24.65 -8.40
N TYR A 386 5.25 23.94 -8.37
CA TYR A 386 5.27 22.51 -8.61
C TYR A 386 4.47 21.75 -7.55
N ARG A 387 3.72 20.77 -8.02
CA ARG A 387 2.98 19.83 -7.19
C ARG A 387 3.02 18.47 -7.86
N PHE A 388 3.21 17.41 -7.08
CA PHE A 388 3.32 16.06 -7.60
C PHE A 388 2.17 15.21 -7.09
N ASP A 389 1.80 14.17 -7.85
CA ASP A 389 0.80 13.21 -7.43
C ASP A 389 1.25 12.50 -6.16
N PHE A 390 0.29 12.19 -5.30
CA PHE A 390 0.57 11.42 -4.09
C PHE A 390 1.09 10.04 -4.43
N ILE A 391 1.98 9.53 -3.57
CA ILE A 391 2.47 8.16 -3.68
C ILE A 391 1.30 7.20 -3.48
N LYS A 392 1.11 6.29 -4.44
CA LYS A 392 0.05 5.29 -4.37
C LYS A 392 0.56 4.04 -3.66
N TYR A 393 -0.02 3.76 -2.51
CA TYR A 393 0.32 2.58 -1.71
C TYR A 393 -0.63 1.42 -1.98
N PRO A 394 -0.20 0.16 -1.71
CA PRO A 394 -1.09 -0.99 -1.82
C PRO A 394 -2.28 -0.90 -0.88
N ASP A 395 -3.42 -1.40 -1.31
CA ASP A 395 -4.62 -1.47 -0.48
C ASP A 395 -4.42 -2.44 0.69
N PRO A 396 -5.04 -2.16 1.86
CA PRO A 396 -4.92 -3.04 3.01
C PRO A 396 -5.61 -4.38 2.77
N LYS A 397 -5.10 -5.43 3.40
CA LYS A 397 -5.55 -6.82 3.25
C LYS A 397 -6.00 -7.49 4.54
N TYR A 398 -5.74 -6.87 5.67
CA TYR A 398 -6.01 -7.43 6.99
C TYR A 398 -6.61 -6.36 7.88
N ARG A 399 -7.74 -6.66 8.49
CA ARG A 399 -8.47 -5.67 9.29
C ARG A 399 -8.89 -6.26 10.64
N ARG A 400 -8.87 -5.39 11.65
CA ARG A 400 -9.36 -5.68 13.00
C ARG A 400 -10.09 -4.46 13.54
N ALA A 401 -11.05 -4.71 14.42
CA ALA A 401 -11.60 -3.66 15.27
C ALA A 401 -10.64 -3.43 16.43
N ILE A 402 -10.42 -2.20 16.81
CA ILE A 402 -9.54 -1.81 17.91
C ILE A 402 -10.30 -1.03 18.95
N LYS A 403 -10.07 -1.32 20.21
CA LYS A 403 -10.58 -0.55 21.32
C LYS A 403 -9.56 -0.45 22.45
N PRO A 404 -9.58 0.62 23.27
CA PRO A 404 -8.75 0.64 24.46
C PRO A 404 -9.32 -0.33 25.50
N VAL A 405 -8.46 -0.86 26.36
CA VAL A 405 -8.90 -1.69 27.50
C VAL A 405 -9.74 -0.83 28.47
N ASN A 406 -9.32 0.41 28.67
CA ASN A 406 -10.08 1.40 29.45
C ASN A 406 -10.71 2.41 28.49
N GLU A 407 -12.04 2.52 28.50
CA GLU A 407 -12.77 3.42 27.61
C GLU A 407 -12.40 4.91 27.75
N ALA A 408 -11.90 5.32 28.90
CA ALA A 408 -11.39 6.68 29.10
C ALA A 408 -10.20 7.02 28.19
N ASP A 409 -9.51 6.02 27.66
CA ASP A 409 -8.36 6.19 26.79
C ASP A 409 -8.71 6.27 25.28
N ALA A 410 -10.01 6.25 24.93
CA ALA A 410 -10.43 6.20 23.52
C ALA A 410 -9.92 7.38 22.69
N GLU A 411 -9.98 8.58 23.21
CA GLU A 411 -9.50 9.79 22.54
C GLU A 411 -7.98 9.76 22.33
N LYS A 412 -7.26 9.38 23.38
CA LYS A 412 -5.80 9.24 23.33
C LYS A 412 -5.37 8.15 22.33
N MET A 413 -6.09 7.04 22.30
CA MET A 413 -5.85 5.98 21.31
C MET A 413 -5.98 6.50 19.88
N MET A 414 -7.01 7.29 19.60
CA MET A 414 -7.20 7.87 18.26
C MET A 414 -6.07 8.83 17.88
N GLU A 415 -5.60 9.65 18.81
CA GLU A 415 -4.46 10.54 18.58
C GLU A 415 -3.20 9.74 18.21
N ILE A 416 -2.95 8.64 18.94
CA ILE A 416 -1.82 7.75 18.68
C ILE A 416 -1.93 7.10 17.30
N LEU A 417 -3.11 6.59 16.93
CA LEU A 417 -3.35 5.94 15.63
C LEU A 417 -3.12 6.92 14.47
N ILE A 418 -3.59 8.16 14.59
CA ILE A 418 -3.40 9.19 13.58
C ILE A 418 -1.93 9.52 13.42
N ARG A 419 -1.18 9.66 14.52
CA ARG A 419 0.26 9.88 14.48
C ARG A 419 1.00 8.72 13.81
N MET A 420 0.65 7.49 14.13
CA MET A 420 1.29 6.31 13.54
C MET A 420 1.01 6.17 12.04
N ARG A 421 -0.15 6.64 11.57
CA ARG A 421 -0.46 6.68 10.15
C ARG A 421 0.46 7.61 9.38
N GLU A 422 0.94 8.69 9.99
CA GLU A 422 1.94 9.58 9.35
C GLU A 422 3.30 8.86 9.17
N GLU A 423 3.65 7.96 10.07
CA GLU A 423 4.89 7.18 9.96
C GLU A 423 4.78 6.04 8.95
N ASP A 424 3.62 5.36 8.91
CA ASP A 424 3.37 4.26 7.99
C ASP A 424 2.15 4.57 7.12
N PRO A 425 2.34 4.81 5.82
CA PRO A 425 1.27 5.22 4.92
C PRO A 425 0.28 4.12 4.54
N THR A 426 0.57 2.87 4.89
CA THR A 426 -0.27 1.72 4.53
C THR A 426 -1.35 1.41 5.56
N TRP A 427 -1.36 2.12 6.69
CA TRP A 427 -2.44 2.04 7.67
C TRP A 427 -3.69 2.74 7.17
N VAL A 428 -4.83 2.10 7.32
CA VAL A 428 -6.15 2.72 7.12
C VAL A 428 -6.92 2.64 8.42
N ILE A 429 -7.38 3.78 8.89
CA ILE A 429 -8.13 3.90 10.14
C ILE A 429 -9.51 4.44 9.81
N GLU A 430 -10.55 3.73 10.23
CA GLU A 430 -11.93 4.11 9.99
C GLU A 430 -12.72 4.07 11.30
N GLN A 431 -13.37 5.18 11.64
CA GLN A 431 -14.40 5.21 12.68
C GLN A 431 -15.75 4.93 12.03
N SER A 432 -16.18 3.67 12.08
CA SER A 432 -17.44 3.26 11.46
C SER A 432 -18.63 3.58 12.37
N LYS A 433 -19.46 4.53 11.95
CA LYS A 433 -20.73 4.83 12.64
C LYS A 433 -21.70 3.65 12.52
N GLU A 434 -21.71 3.01 11.36
CA GLU A 434 -22.54 1.84 11.05
C GLU A 434 -22.24 0.68 11.99
N LEU A 435 -20.97 0.31 12.10
CA LEU A 435 -20.53 -0.81 12.91
C LEU A 435 -20.32 -0.46 14.39
N LYS A 436 -20.28 0.82 14.71
CA LYS A 436 -19.93 1.33 16.04
C LYS A 436 -18.60 0.80 16.54
N GLN A 437 -17.65 0.72 15.62
CA GLN A 437 -16.29 0.24 15.86
C GLN A 437 -15.27 1.15 15.19
N THR A 438 -14.06 1.20 15.76
CA THR A 438 -12.88 1.72 15.08
C THR A 438 -12.19 0.56 14.41
N ILE A 439 -12.02 0.65 13.08
CA ILE A 439 -11.41 -0.40 12.26
C ILE A 439 -10.03 0.04 11.85
N VAL A 440 -9.04 -0.80 12.10
CA VAL A 440 -7.66 -0.62 11.62
C VAL A 440 -7.39 -1.68 10.56
N SER A 441 -6.96 -1.24 9.41
CA SER A 441 -6.62 -2.10 8.28
C SER A 441 -5.16 -1.93 7.92
N GLY A 442 -4.48 -3.03 7.65
CA GLY A 442 -3.07 -3.07 7.29
C GLY A 442 -2.77 -4.19 6.29
N GLN A 443 -1.49 -4.47 6.09
CA GLN A 443 -1.04 -5.42 5.07
C GLN A 443 -1.09 -6.89 5.51
N GLY A 444 -1.12 -7.14 6.81
CA GLY A 444 -1.17 -8.50 7.34
C GLY A 444 -1.23 -8.53 8.86
N GLU A 445 -1.31 -9.73 9.41
CA GLU A 445 -1.37 -9.94 10.87
C GLU A 445 -0.16 -9.34 11.58
N PHE A 446 1.02 -9.54 11.01
CA PHE A 446 2.26 -9.06 11.60
C PHE A 446 2.32 -7.52 11.65
N HIS A 447 1.78 -6.87 10.62
CA HIS A 447 1.65 -5.41 10.59
C HIS A 447 0.81 -4.89 11.77
N LEU A 448 -0.33 -5.52 12.04
CA LEU A 448 -1.19 -5.14 13.17
C LEU A 448 -0.60 -5.51 14.52
N ARG A 449 0.12 -6.62 14.61
CA ARG A 449 0.84 -7.02 15.83
C ARG A 449 1.89 -5.99 16.21
N THR A 450 2.61 -5.48 15.22
CA THR A 450 3.61 -4.43 15.41
C THR A 450 2.97 -3.13 15.90
N LEU A 451 1.83 -2.76 15.35
CA LEU A 451 1.06 -1.59 15.79
C LEU A 451 0.67 -1.72 17.26
N LYS A 452 0.11 -2.85 17.64
CA LYS A 452 -0.27 -3.13 19.05
C LYS A 452 0.92 -3.03 19.98
N TRP A 453 2.03 -3.65 19.60
CA TRP A 453 3.26 -3.61 20.40
C TRP A 453 3.73 -2.17 20.64
N ARG A 454 3.72 -1.35 19.60
CA ARG A 454 4.12 0.06 19.69
C ARG A 454 3.19 0.88 20.59
N ILE A 455 1.89 0.71 20.46
CA ILE A 455 0.90 1.41 21.30
C ILE A 455 1.07 1.02 22.76
N GLU A 456 1.23 -0.26 23.05
CA GLU A 456 1.33 -0.76 24.42
C GLU A 456 2.70 -0.48 25.07
N ASN A 457 3.78 -0.57 24.31
CA ASN A 457 5.13 -0.44 24.86
C ASN A 457 5.73 0.97 24.76
N ASN A 458 5.47 1.68 23.68
CA ASN A 458 5.97 3.06 23.51
C ASN A 458 5.04 4.08 24.16
N ASP A 459 3.74 3.95 23.95
CA ASP A 459 2.74 4.89 24.42
C ASP A 459 2.05 4.47 25.73
N LYS A 460 2.36 3.28 26.21
CA LYS A 460 1.85 2.72 27.49
C LYS A 460 0.32 2.69 27.57
N LEU A 461 -0.35 2.41 26.44
CA LEU A 461 -1.80 2.35 26.35
C LEU A 461 -2.25 0.96 25.95
N PRO A 462 -2.84 0.17 26.87
CA PRO A 462 -3.33 -1.17 26.55
C PRO A 462 -4.53 -1.11 25.59
N ILE A 463 -4.51 -1.97 24.59
CA ILE A 463 -5.59 -2.10 23.60
C ILE A 463 -6.00 -3.56 23.41
N GLU A 464 -7.18 -3.75 22.81
CA GLU A 464 -7.66 -5.05 22.38
C GLU A 464 -8.03 -5.00 20.90
N TYR A 465 -7.73 -6.08 20.19
CA TYR A 465 -8.26 -6.33 18.86
C TYR A 465 -9.49 -7.24 18.96
N LEU A 466 -10.50 -6.90 18.17
CA LEU A 466 -11.73 -7.67 18.05
C LEU A 466 -12.00 -8.01 16.59
N GLU A 467 -12.79 -9.04 16.37
CA GLU A 467 -13.29 -9.35 15.03
C GLU A 467 -14.13 -8.17 14.52
N PRO A 468 -13.84 -7.62 13.33
CA PRO A 468 -14.67 -6.57 12.78
C PRO A 468 -16.07 -7.08 12.47
N LYS A 469 -17.08 -6.30 12.79
CA LYS A 469 -18.45 -6.57 12.35
C LYS A 469 -18.55 -6.44 10.84
N ILE A 470 -19.45 -7.19 10.23
CA ILE A 470 -19.67 -7.15 8.79
C ILE A 470 -20.74 -6.10 8.48
N PRO A 471 -20.51 -5.19 7.53
CA PRO A 471 -21.50 -4.20 7.13
C PRO A 471 -22.54 -4.80 6.20
N TYR A 472 -23.51 -5.52 6.76
CA TYR A 472 -24.64 -6.09 6.02
C TYR A 472 -25.55 -5.01 5.47
N ARG A 473 -26.36 -5.37 4.46
CA ARG A 473 -27.44 -4.54 3.92
C ARG A 473 -28.73 -5.32 3.92
N GLU A 474 -29.83 -4.60 3.86
CA GLU A 474 -31.18 -5.19 3.73
C GLU A 474 -31.80 -4.73 2.43
N THR A 475 -32.59 -5.61 1.82
CA THR A 475 -33.37 -5.31 0.65
C THR A 475 -34.64 -6.12 0.64
N ILE A 476 -35.50 -5.89 -0.34
CA ILE A 476 -36.76 -6.62 -0.52
C ILE A 476 -36.75 -7.36 -1.85
N THR A 477 -37.60 -8.37 -1.97
CA THR A 477 -37.66 -9.22 -3.17
C THR A 477 -38.99 -9.20 -3.89
N LYS A 478 -40.04 -8.64 -3.28
CA LYS A 478 -41.36 -8.54 -3.88
C LYS A 478 -42.09 -7.27 -3.45
N ALA A 479 -43.13 -6.90 -4.12
CA ALA A 479 -43.97 -5.77 -3.76
C ALA A 479 -44.79 -6.05 -2.52
N ALA A 480 -45.03 -5.03 -1.71
CA ALA A 480 -45.93 -5.08 -0.56
C ALA A 480 -46.59 -3.71 -0.36
N ARG A 481 -47.73 -3.74 0.30
CA ARG A 481 -48.54 -2.56 0.59
C ARG A 481 -48.73 -2.41 2.09
N ALA A 482 -48.72 -1.18 2.58
CA ALA A 482 -49.09 -0.89 3.96
C ALA A 482 -49.79 0.46 4.08
N ASP A 483 -50.72 0.50 5.00
CA ASP A 483 -51.38 1.73 5.46
C ASP A 483 -51.00 1.92 6.92
N TYR A 484 -50.69 3.16 7.29
CA TYR A 484 -50.40 3.47 8.69
C TYR A 484 -51.00 4.82 9.09
N ARG A 485 -51.73 4.82 10.17
CA ARG A 485 -52.30 6.01 10.78
C ARG A 485 -51.55 6.35 12.08
N HIS A 486 -50.88 7.47 12.09
CA HIS A 486 -50.34 8.06 13.32
C HIS A 486 -51.35 9.00 13.92
N LYS A 487 -51.84 8.67 15.10
CA LYS A 487 -52.80 9.50 15.85
C LYS A 487 -52.41 9.56 17.33
N LYS A 488 -52.19 10.77 17.82
CA LYS A 488 -51.88 11.00 19.25
C LYS A 488 -52.66 12.21 19.73
N GLN A 489 -53.42 12.03 20.80
CA GLN A 489 -54.10 13.11 21.49
C GLN A 489 -53.63 13.14 22.93
N SER A 490 -52.94 14.21 23.34
CA SER A 490 -52.52 14.43 24.71
C SER A 490 -52.57 15.95 24.98
N GLY A 491 -53.59 16.41 25.69
CA GLY A 491 -53.70 17.72 26.32
C GLY A 491 -53.21 18.94 25.52
N GLY A 492 -53.74 19.19 24.32
CA GLY A 492 -53.31 20.27 23.44
C GLY A 492 -53.54 19.92 21.98
N ALA A 493 -52.75 20.52 21.06
CA ALA A 493 -52.79 20.15 19.64
C ALA A 493 -52.39 18.68 19.45
N GLY A 494 -53.27 17.88 18.86
CA GLY A 494 -53.03 16.46 18.55
C GLY A 494 -52.06 16.26 17.41
N GLN A 495 -51.76 15.02 17.16
CA GLN A 495 -50.96 14.60 15.99
C GLN A 495 -51.80 13.66 15.12
N PHE A 496 -51.83 13.89 13.82
CA PHE A 496 -52.54 13.03 12.89
C PHE A 496 -51.86 13.01 11.50
N GLY A 497 -51.64 11.83 10.99
CA GLY A 497 -51.17 11.60 9.64
C GLY A 497 -51.43 10.15 9.22
N GLU A 498 -51.98 9.93 8.07
CA GLU A 498 -52.21 8.60 7.52
C GLU A 498 -51.57 8.49 6.13
N VAL A 499 -50.78 7.45 5.91
CA VAL A 499 -50.05 7.22 4.69
C VAL A 499 -50.34 5.82 4.19
N HIS A 500 -50.73 5.76 2.90
CA HIS A 500 -50.88 4.50 2.18
C HIS A 500 -49.79 4.43 1.14
N LEU A 501 -48.98 3.37 1.19
CA LEU A 501 -47.86 3.21 0.29
C LEU A 501 -47.71 1.76 -0.23
N ILE A 502 -47.04 1.68 -1.36
CA ILE A 502 -46.59 0.41 -1.95
C ILE A 502 -45.08 0.51 -2.12
N ILE A 503 -44.37 -0.52 -1.71
CA ILE A 503 -42.96 -0.65 -1.94
C ILE A 503 -42.66 -1.84 -2.83
N GLU A 504 -41.57 -1.77 -3.58
CA GLU A 504 -41.09 -2.85 -4.44
C GLU A 504 -39.59 -2.76 -4.64
N PRO A 505 -38.93 -3.86 -5.05
CA PRO A 505 -37.51 -3.81 -5.39
C PRO A 505 -37.27 -2.82 -6.52
N TYR A 506 -36.22 -2.00 -6.37
CA TYR A 506 -35.78 -1.09 -7.43
C TYR A 506 -34.59 -1.67 -8.19
N TYR A 507 -34.64 -1.60 -9.51
CA TYR A 507 -33.52 -1.82 -10.41
C TYR A 507 -33.48 -0.74 -11.47
N GLU A 508 -32.28 -0.38 -11.92
CA GLU A 508 -32.10 0.67 -12.91
C GLU A 508 -32.77 0.30 -14.24
N GLY A 509 -33.50 1.25 -14.83
CA GLY A 509 -34.22 1.05 -16.09
C GLY A 509 -35.58 0.39 -15.95
N MET A 510 -36.06 0.14 -14.73
CA MET A 510 -37.43 -0.41 -14.57
C MET A 510 -38.49 0.59 -15.02
N PRO A 511 -39.63 0.08 -15.56
CA PRO A 511 -40.72 0.95 -16.03
C PRO A 511 -41.35 1.72 -14.87
N ALA A 512 -41.98 2.85 -15.19
CA ALA A 512 -42.73 3.64 -14.22
C ALA A 512 -43.80 2.81 -13.52
N PRO A 513 -44.13 3.11 -12.24
CA PRO A 513 -45.19 2.39 -11.55
C PRO A 513 -46.53 2.54 -12.28
N ASP A 514 -47.28 1.46 -12.41
CA ASP A 514 -48.60 1.48 -13.09
C ASP A 514 -49.66 0.84 -12.18
N THR A 515 -49.87 -0.45 -12.26
CA THR A 515 -50.91 -1.14 -11.53
C THR A 515 -50.37 -2.28 -10.68
N TYR A 516 -50.82 -2.36 -9.43
CA TYR A 516 -50.47 -3.42 -8.49
C TYR A 516 -51.72 -4.14 -8.01
N ARG A 517 -51.62 -5.44 -7.72
CA ARG A 517 -52.70 -6.25 -7.16
C ARG A 517 -52.32 -6.84 -5.82
N PHE A 518 -53.15 -6.56 -4.81
CA PHE A 518 -52.98 -7.12 -3.46
C PHE A 518 -54.36 -7.56 -2.95
N GLY A 519 -54.47 -8.81 -2.51
CA GLY A 519 -55.72 -9.35 -1.96
C GLY A 519 -56.92 -9.28 -2.90
N GLY A 520 -56.71 -9.42 -4.19
CA GLY A 520 -57.76 -9.34 -5.20
C GLY A 520 -58.20 -7.92 -5.57
N GLN A 521 -57.61 -6.91 -4.96
CA GLN A 521 -57.87 -5.50 -5.26
C GLN A 521 -56.75 -4.91 -6.13
N GLU A 522 -57.15 -4.08 -7.07
CA GLU A 522 -56.26 -3.39 -8.01
C GLU A 522 -55.95 -1.96 -7.52
N TYR A 523 -54.66 -1.59 -7.54
CA TYR A 523 -54.20 -0.26 -7.18
C TYR A 523 -53.48 0.36 -8.36
N LYS A 524 -54.04 1.43 -8.90
CA LYS A 524 -53.48 2.14 -10.03
C LYS A 524 -52.70 3.35 -9.58
N MET A 525 -51.46 3.48 -10.05
CA MET A 525 -50.57 4.59 -9.69
C MET A 525 -50.65 5.70 -10.75
N ASN A 526 -50.81 6.93 -10.29
CA ASN A 526 -50.75 8.13 -11.13
C ASN A 526 -49.51 8.92 -10.72
N VAL A 527 -48.43 8.70 -11.44
CA VAL A 527 -47.15 9.34 -11.14
C VAL A 527 -47.21 10.84 -11.35
N ARG A 528 -46.97 11.61 -10.32
CA ARG A 528 -46.88 13.08 -10.37
C ARG A 528 -45.47 13.58 -10.30
N ASP A 529 -44.63 12.95 -9.50
CA ASP A 529 -43.22 13.30 -9.33
C ASP A 529 -42.43 12.07 -8.90
N THR A 530 -41.18 11.99 -9.35
CA THR A 530 -40.26 10.91 -8.99
C THR A 530 -38.96 11.51 -8.53
N GLN A 531 -38.51 11.08 -7.35
CA GLN A 531 -37.24 11.47 -6.78
C GLN A 531 -36.35 10.24 -6.65
N ILE A 532 -35.18 10.26 -7.30
CA ILE A 532 -34.18 9.21 -7.22
C ILE A 532 -33.03 9.72 -6.32
N ILE A 533 -32.73 8.96 -5.28
CA ILE A 533 -31.69 9.34 -4.31
C ILE A 533 -30.62 8.26 -4.28
N ASP A 534 -29.38 8.66 -4.51
CA ASP A 534 -28.23 7.81 -4.28
C ASP A 534 -27.94 7.76 -2.78
N LEU A 535 -27.90 6.54 -2.22
CA LEU A 535 -27.66 6.34 -0.80
C LEU A 535 -26.18 6.39 -0.47
N ASP A 536 -25.82 7.01 0.64
CA ASP A 536 -24.43 7.10 1.11
C ASP A 536 -23.80 5.71 1.34
N TRP A 537 -24.61 4.72 1.69
CA TRP A 537 -24.19 3.34 1.93
C TRP A 537 -24.31 2.42 0.73
N GLY A 538 -24.46 3.00 -0.46
CA GLY A 538 -24.62 2.28 -1.73
C GLY A 538 -26.06 1.95 -2.07
N GLY A 539 -26.33 1.81 -3.36
CA GLY A 539 -27.69 1.60 -3.87
C GLY A 539 -28.51 2.87 -3.91
N LYS A 540 -29.80 2.70 -4.22
CA LYS A 540 -30.72 3.82 -4.44
C LYS A 540 -32.02 3.63 -3.67
N VAL A 541 -32.71 4.74 -3.41
CA VAL A 541 -34.10 4.78 -3.02
C VAL A 541 -34.84 5.68 -4.02
N VAL A 542 -35.98 5.21 -4.48
CA VAL A 542 -36.85 5.96 -5.40
C VAL A 542 -38.15 6.26 -4.70
N PHE A 543 -38.46 7.56 -4.57
CA PHE A 543 -39.68 8.04 -3.94
C PHE A 543 -40.60 8.64 -4.99
N VAL A 544 -41.78 8.03 -5.15
CA VAL A 544 -42.74 8.40 -6.18
C VAL A 544 -43.99 8.97 -5.52
N ASN A 545 -44.35 10.19 -5.88
CA ASN A 545 -45.61 10.80 -5.51
C ASN A 545 -46.72 10.38 -6.47
N CYS A 546 -47.66 9.62 -5.96
CA CYS A 546 -48.84 9.16 -6.70
C CYS A 546 -50.14 9.63 -6.04
N ILE A 547 -50.10 10.67 -5.25
CA ILE A 547 -51.25 11.21 -4.53
C ILE A 547 -52.29 11.81 -5.53
N VAL A 548 -53.54 11.46 -5.34
CA VAL A 548 -54.67 11.94 -6.15
C VAL A 548 -55.66 12.68 -5.25
N GLY A 549 -56.25 13.75 -5.76
CA GLY A 549 -57.32 14.49 -5.06
C GLY A 549 -56.90 15.26 -3.82
N GLY A 550 -55.58 15.51 -3.66
CA GLY A 550 -55.10 16.26 -2.52
C GLY A 550 -55.22 15.54 -1.17
N ALA A 551 -55.26 14.22 -1.16
CA ALA A 551 -55.40 13.39 0.04
C ALA A 551 -54.35 13.69 1.09
N ILE A 552 -53.12 14.00 0.65
CA ILE A 552 -52.00 14.49 1.45
C ILE A 552 -51.50 15.77 0.79
N ASP A 553 -51.35 16.84 1.59
CA ASP A 553 -50.76 18.09 1.10
C ASP A 553 -49.29 17.84 0.71
N ALA A 554 -48.91 18.35 -0.46
CA ALA A 554 -47.54 18.16 -1.03
C ALA A 554 -46.43 18.62 -0.03
N ARG A 555 -46.73 19.57 0.86
CA ARG A 555 -45.75 20.02 1.87
C ARG A 555 -45.32 18.93 2.86
N PHE A 556 -46.12 17.85 3.03
CA PHE A 556 -45.84 16.75 3.94
C PHE A 556 -45.04 15.60 3.28
N LEU A 557 -44.90 15.58 1.95
CA LEU A 557 -44.18 14.54 1.26
C LEU A 557 -42.70 14.48 1.66
N PRO A 558 -41.97 15.60 1.82
CA PRO A 558 -40.62 15.56 2.35
C PRO A 558 -40.51 14.95 3.76
N ALA A 559 -41.51 15.18 4.62
CA ALA A 559 -41.55 14.58 5.95
C ALA A 559 -41.74 13.06 5.90
N ILE A 560 -42.60 12.58 5.01
CA ILE A 560 -42.82 11.14 4.75
C ILE A 560 -41.51 10.49 4.30
N LEU A 561 -40.82 11.08 3.33
CA LEU A 561 -39.53 10.60 2.85
C LEU A 561 -38.49 10.59 3.96
N LYS A 562 -38.44 11.62 4.76
CA LYS A 562 -37.51 11.69 5.91
C LYS A 562 -37.75 10.56 6.90
N GLY A 563 -39.00 10.20 7.18
CA GLY A 563 -39.35 9.07 8.04
C GLY A 563 -38.92 7.73 7.44
N ILE A 564 -39.13 7.57 6.14
CA ILE A 564 -38.69 6.37 5.39
C ILE A 564 -37.17 6.26 5.42
N MET A 565 -36.45 7.35 5.14
CA MET A 565 -34.98 7.37 5.16
C MET A 565 -34.42 7.03 6.55
N ALA A 566 -35.06 7.52 7.60
CA ALA A 566 -34.67 7.19 8.97
C ALA A 566 -34.80 5.68 9.26
N ARG A 567 -35.85 5.05 8.72
CA ARG A 567 -36.04 3.60 8.87
C ARG A 567 -35.10 2.79 7.98
N MET A 568 -34.69 3.34 6.85
CA MET A 568 -33.69 2.71 5.98
C MET A 568 -32.29 2.73 6.60
N GLU A 569 -31.97 3.73 7.40
CA GLU A 569 -30.71 3.78 8.15
C GLU A 569 -30.65 2.72 9.27
N GLN A 570 -31.80 2.31 9.78
CA GLN A 570 -31.95 1.22 10.75
C GLN A 570 -32.99 0.25 10.20
N GLY A 571 -32.53 -0.59 9.28
CA GLY A 571 -33.40 -1.51 8.53
C GLY A 571 -34.32 -2.35 9.41
N PRO A 572 -35.56 -2.60 8.95
CA PRO A 572 -36.55 -3.32 9.74
C PRO A 572 -36.22 -4.76 10.08
N LEU A 573 -35.27 -5.37 9.36
CA LEU A 573 -34.93 -6.79 9.50
C LEU A 573 -33.90 -7.05 10.61
N THR A 574 -32.74 -6.38 10.52
CA THR A 574 -31.61 -6.56 11.45
C THR A 574 -30.95 -5.23 11.87
N GLY A 575 -31.60 -4.11 11.59
CA GLY A 575 -31.01 -2.81 11.87
C GLY A 575 -29.93 -2.36 10.92
N SER A 576 -29.66 -3.14 9.85
CA SER A 576 -28.68 -2.81 8.82
C SER A 576 -29.24 -1.81 7.81
N TYR A 577 -28.40 -1.08 7.11
CA TYR A 577 -28.86 -0.15 6.08
C TYR A 577 -29.67 -0.86 4.98
N ALA A 578 -30.84 -0.32 4.65
CA ALA A 578 -31.68 -0.82 3.56
C ALA A 578 -31.38 -0.09 2.24
N ARG A 579 -31.54 -0.78 1.12
CA ARG A 579 -31.24 -0.22 -0.21
C ARG A 579 -32.10 -0.82 -1.31
N ASP A 580 -32.15 -0.12 -2.44
CA ASP A 580 -32.79 -0.55 -3.70
C ASP A 580 -34.29 -0.82 -3.52
N VAL A 581 -34.97 0.21 -3.04
CA VAL A 581 -36.43 0.18 -2.82
C VAL A 581 -37.07 1.34 -3.56
N ARG A 582 -38.16 1.08 -4.27
CA ARG A 582 -39.05 2.12 -4.82
C ARG A 582 -40.32 2.20 -3.99
N ILE A 583 -40.65 3.40 -3.53
CA ILE A 583 -41.80 3.66 -2.69
C ILE A 583 -42.78 4.55 -3.45
N CYS A 584 -44.04 4.08 -3.60
CA CYS A 584 -45.13 4.86 -4.18
C CYS A 584 -46.09 5.23 -3.05
N VAL A 585 -46.19 6.52 -2.73
CA VAL A 585 -47.23 7.05 -1.84
C VAL A 585 -48.40 7.45 -2.69
N TYR A 586 -49.51 6.73 -2.55
CA TYR A 586 -50.65 6.87 -3.47
C TYR A 586 -51.95 7.39 -2.82
N ASP A 587 -52.05 7.32 -1.49
CA ASP A 587 -53.21 7.79 -0.75
C ASP A 587 -52.87 8.11 0.70
N GLY A 588 -53.81 8.68 1.43
CA GLY A 588 -53.63 8.98 2.84
C GLY A 588 -54.81 9.82 3.35
N LYS A 589 -54.65 10.34 4.57
CA LYS A 589 -55.63 11.25 5.18
C LYS A 589 -54.91 12.32 5.99
N MET A 590 -55.49 13.52 5.96
CA MET A 590 -55.06 14.67 6.77
C MET A 590 -56.19 15.08 7.71
N HIS A 591 -55.81 15.71 8.83
CA HIS A 591 -56.72 16.41 9.72
C HIS A 591 -56.42 17.91 9.65
N PRO A 592 -57.44 18.80 9.54
CA PRO A 592 -57.22 20.22 9.30
C PRO A 592 -56.41 20.92 10.40
N VAL A 593 -56.43 20.43 11.64
CA VAL A 593 -55.80 21.06 12.79
C VAL A 593 -54.56 20.26 13.29
N ASP A 594 -54.65 18.92 13.28
CA ASP A 594 -53.66 18.05 13.96
C ASP A 594 -52.58 17.51 13.03
N SER A 595 -52.66 17.73 11.74
CA SER A 595 -51.64 17.28 10.79
C SER A 595 -50.45 18.20 10.76
N ASN A 596 -49.28 17.63 10.97
CA ASN A 596 -47.98 18.31 10.96
C ASN A 596 -46.87 17.37 10.37
N GLU A 597 -45.68 17.90 10.20
CA GLU A 597 -44.55 17.17 9.65
C GLU A 597 -44.17 15.93 10.46
N ILE A 598 -44.16 16.03 11.79
CA ILE A 598 -43.84 14.93 12.72
C ILE A 598 -44.83 13.78 12.53
N SER A 599 -46.13 14.08 12.40
CA SER A 599 -47.16 13.05 12.20
C SER A 599 -46.99 12.27 10.94
N PHE A 600 -46.65 12.91 9.82
CA PHE A 600 -46.41 12.28 8.54
C PHE A 600 -45.06 11.58 8.48
N MET A 601 -44.04 12.12 9.17
CA MET A 601 -42.76 11.44 9.30
C MET A 601 -42.90 10.08 9.99
N LEU A 602 -43.65 10.04 11.09
CA LEU A 602 -43.88 8.79 11.84
C LEU A 602 -44.80 7.83 11.07
N ALA A 603 -45.83 8.36 10.39
CA ALA A 603 -46.72 7.55 9.56
C ALA A 603 -45.97 6.91 8.41
N GLY A 604 -45.13 7.65 7.70
CA GLY A 604 -44.29 7.14 6.62
C GLY A 604 -43.28 6.10 7.09
N ARG A 605 -42.62 6.39 8.20
CA ARG A 605 -41.67 5.46 8.83
C ARG A 605 -42.29 4.11 9.17
N ASN A 606 -43.45 4.13 9.81
CA ASN A 606 -44.13 2.90 10.28
C ASN A 606 -44.79 2.15 9.13
N ALA A 607 -45.36 2.84 8.15
CA ALA A 607 -45.90 2.20 6.93
C ALA A 607 -44.80 1.50 6.16
N PHE A 608 -43.64 2.14 6.01
CA PHE A 608 -42.48 1.54 5.38
C PHE A 608 -41.99 0.30 6.15
N SER A 609 -41.88 0.39 7.47
CA SER A 609 -41.44 -0.72 8.32
C SER A 609 -42.37 -1.94 8.18
N THR A 610 -43.67 -1.73 8.19
CA THR A 610 -44.64 -2.81 8.05
C THR A 610 -44.60 -3.46 6.67
N SER A 611 -44.58 -2.65 5.61
CA SER A 611 -44.52 -3.18 4.24
C SER A 611 -43.21 -3.89 3.95
N PHE A 612 -42.11 -3.40 4.47
CA PHE A 612 -40.78 -4.01 4.27
C PHE A 612 -40.74 -5.44 4.81
N LYS A 613 -41.29 -5.67 6.00
CA LYS A 613 -41.35 -7.01 6.59
C LYS A 613 -42.17 -8.00 5.78
N GLU A 614 -43.14 -7.53 5.00
CA GLU A 614 -44.01 -8.36 4.16
C GLU A 614 -43.48 -8.48 2.71
N ALA A 615 -42.46 -7.73 2.35
CA ALA A 615 -41.92 -7.64 1.00
C ALA A 615 -40.83 -8.70 0.69
N GLY A 616 -40.79 -9.79 1.45
CA GLY A 616 -39.74 -10.82 1.30
C GLY A 616 -38.36 -10.28 1.55
N PRO A 617 -38.11 -9.69 2.73
CA PRO A 617 -36.82 -9.04 2.99
C PRO A 617 -35.67 -10.04 3.03
N LYS A 618 -34.52 -9.60 2.51
CA LYS A 618 -33.29 -10.38 2.44
C LYS A 618 -32.11 -9.56 2.94
N ILE A 619 -31.12 -10.27 3.46
CA ILE A 619 -29.85 -9.67 3.87
C ILE A 619 -28.86 -9.80 2.74
N LEU A 620 -28.12 -8.70 2.48
CA LEU A 620 -27.02 -8.65 1.54
C LEU A 620 -25.70 -8.60 2.30
N GLU A 621 -24.70 -9.30 1.79
CA GLU A 621 -23.34 -9.27 2.32
C GLU A 621 -22.38 -8.63 1.33
N PRO A 622 -21.32 -7.92 1.79
CA PRO A 622 -20.30 -7.43 0.89
C PRO A 622 -19.44 -8.58 0.37
N VAL A 623 -19.22 -8.58 -0.94
CA VAL A 623 -18.39 -9.55 -1.66
C VAL A 623 -17.22 -8.83 -2.28
N TYR A 624 -16.03 -9.41 -2.17
CA TYR A 624 -14.79 -8.84 -2.64
C TYR A 624 -14.21 -9.63 -3.81
N ASP A 625 -13.62 -8.91 -4.76
CA ASP A 625 -12.77 -9.49 -5.78
C ASP A 625 -11.40 -9.76 -5.16
N VAL A 626 -11.02 -11.02 -5.13
CA VAL A 626 -9.77 -11.49 -4.54
C VAL A 626 -8.89 -12.06 -5.65
N GLU A 627 -7.66 -11.58 -5.74
CA GLU A 627 -6.66 -12.06 -6.67
C GLU A 627 -5.50 -12.65 -5.89
N VAL A 628 -5.27 -13.96 -6.07
CA VAL A 628 -4.21 -14.69 -5.35
C VAL A 628 -3.12 -15.08 -6.32
N SER A 629 -1.87 -14.72 -6.01
CA SER A 629 -0.68 -15.20 -6.70
C SER A 629 -0.01 -16.27 -5.86
N VAL A 630 0.10 -17.48 -6.40
CA VAL A 630 0.59 -18.63 -5.66
C VAL A 630 1.52 -19.48 -6.54
N PRO A 631 2.61 -20.07 -5.98
CA PRO A 631 3.40 -21.06 -6.71
C PRO A 631 2.52 -22.23 -7.13
N ALA A 632 2.78 -22.77 -8.32
CA ALA A 632 1.98 -23.85 -8.89
C ALA A 632 1.82 -25.07 -7.96
N ASP A 633 2.85 -25.36 -7.16
CA ASP A 633 2.87 -26.49 -6.23
C ASP A 633 1.80 -26.39 -5.11
N TYR A 634 1.37 -25.18 -4.79
CA TYR A 634 0.38 -24.91 -3.72
C TYR A 634 -1.02 -24.63 -4.24
N LEU A 635 -1.21 -24.65 -5.55
CA LEU A 635 -2.47 -24.28 -6.20
C LEU A 635 -3.66 -25.09 -5.66
N GLY A 636 -3.51 -26.39 -5.54
CA GLY A 636 -4.58 -27.27 -5.05
C GLY A 636 -5.02 -26.95 -3.63
N ASP A 637 -4.08 -26.72 -2.74
CA ASP A 637 -4.34 -26.39 -1.34
C ASP A 637 -5.01 -25.02 -1.21
N VAL A 638 -4.57 -24.04 -1.99
CA VAL A 638 -5.15 -22.69 -2.00
C VAL A 638 -6.55 -22.70 -2.57
N MET A 639 -6.79 -23.43 -3.64
CA MET A 639 -8.15 -23.58 -4.20
C MET A 639 -9.10 -24.25 -3.22
N SER A 640 -8.64 -25.29 -2.54
CA SER A 640 -9.40 -25.99 -1.52
C SER A 640 -9.81 -25.09 -0.35
N ASP A 641 -8.88 -24.28 0.12
CA ASP A 641 -9.13 -23.29 1.17
C ASP A 641 -10.14 -22.23 0.71
N LEU A 642 -10.00 -21.71 -0.50
CA LEU A 642 -10.94 -20.73 -1.06
C LEU A 642 -12.35 -21.31 -1.21
N GLN A 643 -12.48 -22.54 -1.65
CA GLN A 643 -13.76 -23.21 -1.75
C GLN A 643 -14.45 -23.35 -0.38
N GLY A 644 -13.69 -23.62 0.67
CA GLY A 644 -14.18 -23.61 2.04
C GLY A 644 -14.64 -22.26 2.54
N ARG A 645 -14.26 -21.18 1.86
CA ARG A 645 -14.65 -19.79 2.17
C ARG A 645 -15.80 -19.27 1.29
N ARG A 646 -16.57 -20.13 0.70
CA ARG A 646 -17.68 -19.81 -0.21
C ARG A 646 -17.20 -18.95 -1.41
N ALA A 647 -15.97 -19.15 -1.85
CA ALA A 647 -15.43 -18.44 -2.98
C ALA A 647 -15.99 -18.94 -4.30
N LEU A 648 -16.26 -18.02 -5.22
CA LEU A 648 -16.57 -18.30 -6.60
C LEU A 648 -15.33 -18.04 -7.44
N ILE A 649 -14.72 -19.10 -7.97
CA ILE A 649 -13.53 -18.97 -8.81
C ILE A 649 -13.96 -18.42 -10.18
N MET A 650 -13.42 -17.27 -10.56
CA MET A 650 -13.76 -16.56 -11.79
C MET A 650 -12.78 -16.81 -12.92
N GLY A 651 -11.56 -17.16 -12.62
CA GLY A 651 -10.53 -17.39 -13.62
C GLY A 651 -9.21 -17.77 -13.01
N MET A 652 -8.31 -18.22 -13.89
CA MET A 652 -6.96 -18.63 -13.51
C MET A 652 -6.01 -18.40 -14.67
N ASN A 653 -4.85 -17.80 -14.39
CA ASN A 653 -3.78 -17.56 -15.35
C ASN A 653 -2.48 -18.14 -14.83
N SER A 654 -1.71 -18.77 -15.69
CA SER A 654 -0.36 -19.23 -15.38
C SER A 654 0.67 -18.22 -15.87
N GLU A 655 1.64 -17.90 -15.04
CA GLU A 655 2.73 -17.00 -15.38
C GLU A 655 4.03 -17.48 -14.73
N LYS A 656 4.94 -18.03 -15.52
CA LYS A 656 6.30 -18.42 -15.13
C LYS A 656 6.40 -19.17 -13.77
N GLY A 657 5.62 -20.23 -13.62
CA GLY A 657 5.62 -21.06 -12.39
C GLY A 657 4.74 -20.55 -11.27
N PHE A 658 4.07 -19.42 -11.46
CA PHE A 658 3.05 -18.88 -10.57
C PHE A 658 1.68 -18.98 -11.21
N GLU A 659 0.70 -19.30 -10.38
CA GLU A 659 -0.71 -19.29 -10.76
C GLU A 659 -1.38 -18.08 -10.15
N LYS A 660 -2.20 -17.40 -10.96
CA LYS A 660 -2.97 -16.26 -10.55
C LYS A 660 -4.45 -16.63 -10.54
N LEU A 661 -5.03 -16.67 -9.35
CA LEU A 661 -6.44 -17.01 -9.14
C LEU A 661 -7.26 -15.75 -8.97
N LEU A 662 -8.38 -15.68 -9.70
CA LEU A 662 -9.38 -14.62 -9.52
C LEU A 662 -10.62 -15.24 -8.90
N ALA A 663 -11.08 -14.70 -7.78
CA ALA A 663 -12.23 -15.22 -7.06
C ALA A 663 -13.08 -14.09 -6.49
N LYS A 664 -14.38 -14.37 -6.31
CA LYS A 664 -15.29 -13.52 -5.54
C LYS A 664 -15.55 -14.20 -4.21
N VAL A 665 -15.26 -13.49 -3.12
CA VAL A 665 -15.33 -14.05 -1.77
C VAL A 665 -16.08 -13.09 -0.85
N PRO A 666 -17.06 -13.59 -0.04
CA PRO A 666 -17.70 -12.75 0.96
C PRO A 666 -16.71 -12.24 2.00
N LEU A 667 -16.84 -10.98 2.40
CA LEU A 667 -15.92 -10.35 3.36
C LEU A 667 -15.79 -11.15 4.66
N LYS A 668 -16.88 -11.70 5.16
CA LYS A 668 -16.87 -12.50 6.39
C LYS A 668 -15.91 -13.69 6.29
N GLU A 669 -15.81 -14.30 5.13
CA GLU A 669 -14.97 -15.48 4.90
C GLU A 669 -13.49 -15.10 4.69
N MET A 670 -13.19 -13.82 4.52
CA MET A 670 -11.82 -13.30 4.40
C MET A 670 -11.14 -13.04 5.74
N SER A 671 -11.85 -13.23 6.85
CA SER A 671 -11.25 -13.16 8.18
C SER A 671 -10.09 -14.16 8.28
N ASN A 672 -8.95 -13.70 8.73
CA ASN A 672 -7.72 -14.48 8.85
C ASN A 672 -7.18 -15.10 7.55
N TYR A 673 -7.66 -14.70 6.38
CA TYR A 673 -7.18 -15.25 5.11
C TYR A 673 -5.68 -15.01 4.90
N SER A 674 -5.18 -13.83 5.25
CA SER A 674 -3.75 -13.51 5.20
C SER A 674 -2.91 -14.54 5.96
N THR A 675 -3.32 -14.85 7.17
CA THR A 675 -2.65 -15.86 8.04
C THR A 675 -2.75 -17.25 7.45
N SER A 676 -3.93 -17.65 6.99
CA SER A 676 -4.16 -18.97 6.41
C SER A 676 -3.36 -19.19 5.14
N LEU A 677 -3.36 -18.20 4.24
CA LEU A 677 -2.59 -18.25 2.99
C LEU A 677 -1.09 -18.37 3.25
N SER A 678 -0.59 -17.60 4.20
CA SER A 678 0.82 -17.65 4.62
C SER A 678 1.17 -19.04 5.21
N SER A 679 0.30 -19.61 6.03
CA SER A 679 0.49 -20.93 6.62
C SER A 679 0.50 -22.04 5.56
N ILE A 680 -0.43 -22.01 4.61
CA ILE A 680 -0.52 -23.00 3.53
C ILE A 680 0.72 -22.99 2.63
N THR A 681 1.22 -21.80 2.32
CA THR A 681 2.25 -21.59 1.30
C THR A 681 3.64 -21.30 1.86
N GLY A 682 3.80 -21.30 3.18
CA GLY A 682 5.07 -20.90 3.82
C GLY A 682 5.48 -19.45 3.51
N GLY A 683 4.49 -18.57 3.37
CA GLY A 683 4.70 -17.16 3.04
C GLY A 683 4.99 -16.90 1.57
N ARG A 684 4.84 -17.88 0.70
CA ARG A 684 5.17 -17.80 -0.73
C ARG A 684 4.05 -17.28 -1.63
N ALA A 685 2.88 -17.01 -1.08
CA ALA A 685 1.77 -16.45 -1.84
C ALA A 685 1.47 -15.03 -1.40
N SER A 686 0.86 -14.28 -2.28
CA SER A 686 0.33 -12.95 -1.99
C SER A 686 -1.08 -12.82 -2.55
N PHE A 687 -1.85 -11.88 -2.03
CA PHE A 687 -3.18 -11.61 -2.54
C PHE A 687 -3.51 -10.14 -2.46
N THR A 688 -4.47 -9.73 -3.27
CA THR A 688 -5.12 -8.43 -3.19
C THR A 688 -6.62 -8.65 -3.07
N MET A 689 -7.31 -7.71 -2.44
CA MET A 689 -8.77 -7.74 -2.36
C MET A 689 -9.35 -6.34 -2.57
N LYS A 690 -10.47 -6.30 -3.28
CA LYS A 690 -11.17 -5.06 -3.60
C LYS A 690 -12.66 -5.30 -3.51
N PHE A 691 -13.41 -4.35 -2.92
CA PHE A 691 -14.86 -4.44 -2.87
C PHE A 691 -15.45 -4.58 -4.28
N ALA A 692 -16.32 -5.57 -4.48
CA ALA A 692 -16.99 -5.81 -5.76
C ALA A 692 -18.46 -5.41 -5.70
N SER A 693 -19.25 -6.03 -4.83
CA SER A 693 -20.71 -5.83 -4.80
C SER A 693 -21.29 -6.35 -3.49
N TYR A 694 -22.57 -6.04 -3.29
CA TYR A 694 -23.42 -6.67 -2.29
C TYR A 694 -24.23 -7.78 -2.92
N GLU A 695 -24.23 -8.97 -2.33
CA GLU A 695 -24.94 -10.14 -2.81
C GLU A 695 -25.80 -10.74 -1.70
N LEU A 696 -26.86 -11.45 -2.09
CA LEU A 696 -27.74 -12.11 -1.14
C LEU A 696 -26.98 -13.16 -0.33
N VAL A 697 -27.16 -13.16 0.98
CA VAL A 697 -26.63 -14.23 1.83
C VAL A 697 -27.42 -15.54 1.61
N PRO A 698 -26.79 -16.72 1.78
CA PRO A 698 -27.53 -17.98 1.77
C PRO A 698 -28.61 -18.02 2.87
N ALA A 699 -29.66 -18.77 2.64
CA ALA A 699 -30.82 -18.84 3.55
C ALA A 699 -30.45 -19.25 4.99
N ASP A 700 -29.51 -20.18 5.14
CA ASP A 700 -29.01 -20.62 6.45
C ASP A 700 -28.21 -19.51 7.16
N VAL A 701 -27.44 -18.71 6.44
CA VAL A 701 -26.71 -17.57 6.98
C VAL A 701 -27.70 -16.47 7.42
N GLN A 702 -28.73 -16.21 6.62
CA GLN A 702 -29.76 -15.24 6.98
C GLN A 702 -30.47 -15.62 8.27
N GLU A 703 -30.83 -16.89 8.43
CA GLU A 703 -31.49 -17.40 9.63
C GLU A 703 -30.62 -17.20 10.88
N LYS A 704 -29.33 -17.48 10.78
CA LYS A 704 -28.36 -17.24 11.87
C LYS A 704 -28.24 -15.78 12.23
N LEU A 705 -28.21 -14.89 11.24
CA LEU A 705 -28.12 -13.45 11.46
C LEU A 705 -29.38 -12.89 12.12
N LEU A 706 -30.55 -13.38 11.73
CA LEU A 706 -31.83 -13.01 12.32
C LEU A 706 -31.90 -13.44 13.79
N LYS A 707 -31.51 -14.66 14.10
CA LYS A 707 -31.48 -15.18 15.48
C LYS A 707 -30.50 -14.40 16.37
N ALA A 708 -29.34 -14.07 15.84
CA ALA A 708 -28.35 -13.27 16.56
C ALA A 708 -28.88 -11.87 16.88
N TYR A 709 -29.58 -11.24 15.96
CA TYR A 709 -30.17 -9.92 16.15
C TYR A 709 -31.31 -9.98 17.20
N GLU A 710 -32.19 -10.96 17.15
CA GLU A 710 -33.26 -11.17 18.13
C GLU A 710 -32.70 -11.35 19.55
N ALA A 711 -31.60 -12.09 19.70
CA ALA A 711 -30.93 -12.29 20.98
C ALA A 711 -30.42 -10.98 21.58
N THR A 712 -29.83 -10.08 20.75
CA THR A 712 -29.37 -8.78 21.22
C THR A 712 -30.52 -7.86 21.64
N GLN A 713 -31.69 -7.94 20.99
CA GLN A 713 -32.87 -7.16 21.33
C GLN A 713 -33.53 -7.60 22.62
N SER A 714 -33.39 -8.86 22.98
CA SER A 714 -33.95 -9.38 24.24
C SER A 714 -33.10 -9.05 25.47
N GLU A 715 -31.87 -8.61 25.30
CA GLU A 715 -30.95 -8.18 26.37
C GLU A 715 -31.08 -6.68 26.68
N GLU A 716 -31.66 -5.89 25.79
CA GLU A 716 -32.02 -4.46 26.00
C GLU A 716 -33.43 -4.32 26.56
#